data_90e2532bb0bfb711ab12bc85f6ed71d2
#
_entry.id   90e2532bb0bfb711ab12bc85f6ed71d2
#
_cell.length_a   1.000
_cell.length_b   1.000
_cell.length_c   1.000
_cell.angle_alpha   90.00
_cell.angle_beta   90.00
_cell.angle_gamma   90.00
#
_symmetry.space_group_name_H-M   'P 1'
#
loop_
_entity.id
_entity.type
_entity.pdbx_description
1 polymer ?
#
loop_
_entity_poly.entity_id
_entity_poly.type
_entity_poly.pdbx_seq_one_letter_code
_entity_poly.pdbx_strand_id
1 'polypeptide(L)'
;MSLGQLHYTSAPPGPDGSGFRFTALTPGLPQAVLREAEQIIGYEPPRNAPSRPSPAELGAFPTAFSYSELSDGSRLLARTVYTGADYSGRWGNFHAHAVHLAPGRYLPDLALPVSAWESPGWATATPESGAPPALAALPPSALLDPAGLVAFAVSREPWLAAVFTDLQRQAEDEAAPQVVLVERDSADVARWVALASAVLPRDDAHRLTFTTYSRRPHLAGQRIIGVLPDDAHGLAGSGRRYRVHDCAVPPAPDGPEPSLWAVAAARMWSAGAFGLLHHAHQLPGDPFTAGPVAALALCAGIELPAPHRTAAAQWVCEHPAELDGENLDRLVHTLAAPRQEAAPTAEITALAELFARVGGNLRAEAAAPLAARLLVAAVRSADPVRPPPRETLTDQVARQLAAELGPELRAGIEDAESGFARPLRLLRVAGLLDVDCSDLVPLLAHRLASALLADPSVYGGGIHEALPELPGLYSALLRELEAAAEAGPATVTVLLERAPVPLESGEALPHLRMCGWAARRPAGGTDGDRTRELRAVLEAAGVSVLARPPLLRIAYRLVWGSTAPTPEEARYDLLERGAGLHHAAGTWPFLVTAALHGRPGDPQADELAHDLLTAFPEQLQDRDRAALLLLDFSRDLRAGAAPPGWVDRVLGLRRSAEPVNPPVLERVFGVLAHRLLTDHGVGRELDALIRSGDADLCAAYERAARAEEVGSRLLRDPDYFADLFVGWNAHPQAGGGWGRVRGALLDGVLRPAARALSAEDLAAVETALSTRGARHAEDFRAWNRPGALGRLGLRFGGRDGRPGKASSRRRGFGDRDRDGGV
;
A
#
# COMPACT_ATOMS: atom_id res chain seq x y z
N MET A 1 -36.15 -52.49 -29.00
CA MET A 1 -35.03 -53.24 -29.57
C MET A 1 -34.54 -54.23 -28.53
N SER A 2 -34.19 -55.48 -28.91
CA SER A 2 -33.62 -56.45 -27.97
C SER A 2 -32.14 -56.15 -27.67
N LEU A 3 -31.69 -56.36 -26.47
CA LEU A 3 -30.30 -56.29 -26.08
C LEU A 3 -29.49 -57.45 -26.63
N GLY A 4 -28.23 -57.21 -27.07
CA GLY A 4 -27.35 -58.30 -27.52
C GLY A 4 -26.86 -59.13 -26.33
N GLN A 5 -27.10 -60.41 -26.28
CA GLN A 5 -26.78 -61.28 -25.14
C GLN A 5 -25.68 -62.31 -25.46
N LEU A 6 -24.85 -62.60 -24.46
CA LEU A 6 -23.80 -63.61 -24.48
C LEU A 6 -23.92 -64.50 -23.21
N HIS A 7 -23.88 -65.80 -23.36
CA HIS A 7 -23.78 -66.78 -22.26
C HIS A 7 -22.45 -67.55 -22.41
N TYR A 8 -21.64 -67.56 -21.33
CA TYR A 8 -20.36 -68.22 -21.35
C TYR A 8 -20.19 -69.15 -20.13
N THR A 9 -19.86 -70.40 -20.35
CA THR A 9 -19.67 -71.38 -19.32
C THR A 9 -18.90 -72.60 -19.88
N SER A 10 -18.46 -73.54 -19.02
CA SER A 10 -17.95 -74.84 -19.48
C SER A 10 -19.06 -75.73 -19.99
N ALA A 11 -18.91 -76.17 -21.20
CA ALA A 11 -19.92 -77.03 -21.88
C ALA A 11 -19.33 -78.36 -22.34
N PRO A 12 -20.19 -79.43 -22.42
CA PRO A 12 -19.76 -80.77 -22.89
C PRO A 12 -19.24 -80.72 -24.35
N PRO A 13 -18.51 -81.74 -24.80
CA PRO A 13 -18.04 -81.86 -26.18
C PRO A 13 -19.14 -81.59 -27.19
N GLY A 14 -18.89 -80.71 -28.14
CA GLY A 14 -19.75 -80.35 -29.25
C GLY A 14 -18.93 -80.03 -30.47
N PRO A 15 -19.52 -79.52 -31.57
CA PRO A 15 -18.85 -79.20 -32.81
C PRO A 15 -17.64 -78.25 -32.62
N ASP A 16 -17.69 -77.36 -31.65
CA ASP A 16 -16.68 -76.32 -31.32
C ASP A 16 -15.71 -76.79 -30.22
N GLY A 17 -15.65 -78.07 -29.86
CA GLY A 17 -14.79 -78.62 -28.83
C GLY A 17 -15.47 -78.77 -27.45
N SER A 18 -14.68 -79.00 -26.38
CA SER A 18 -15.11 -79.07 -24.94
C SER A 18 -14.46 -78.05 -24.10
N GLY A 19 -15.16 -77.60 -23.00
CA GLY A 19 -14.61 -76.60 -22.04
C GLY A 19 -15.34 -75.31 -22.15
N PHE A 20 -14.66 -74.21 -21.62
CA PHE A 20 -15.25 -72.87 -21.63
C PHE A 20 -15.48 -72.30 -23.01
N ARG A 21 -16.72 -71.88 -23.30
CA ARG A 21 -17.12 -71.27 -24.58
C ARG A 21 -18.43 -70.50 -24.46
N PHE A 22 -18.75 -69.70 -25.46
CA PHE A 22 -20.06 -69.10 -25.58
C PHE A 22 -21.08 -70.20 -25.93
N THR A 23 -21.98 -70.46 -25.03
CA THR A 23 -23.00 -71.53 -25.13
C THR A 23 -24.32 -71.07 -25.72
N ALA A 24 -24.60 -69.70 -25.63
CA ALA A 24 -25.71 -69.06 -26.34
C ALA A 24 -25.31 -67.63 -26.68
N LEU A 25 -25.65 -67.16 -27.89
CA LEU A 25 -25.36 -65.83 -28.40
C LEU A 25 -26.51 -65.23 -29.12
N THR A 26 -26.73 -63.91 -28.99
CA THR A 26 -27.57 -63.18 -29.94
C THR A 26 -26.86 -63.13 -31.29
N PRO A 27 -27.54 -63.55 -32.39
CA PRO A 27 -26.96 -63.59 -33.74
C PRO A 27 -26.44 -62.18 -34.15
N GLY A 28 -25.30 -62.20 -34.87
CA GLY A 28 -24.73 -60.94 -35.47
C GLY A 28 -23.78 -60.16 -34.59
N LEU A 29 -23.36 -60.65 -33.40
CA LEU A 29 -22.33 -60.02 -32.60
C LEU A 29 -20.96 -60.16 -33.28
N PRO A 30 -20.15 -59.08 -33.31
CA PRO A 30 -18.83 -59.14 -33.95
C PRO A 30 -17.86 -60.10 -33.25
N GLN A 31 -17.05 -60.84 -34.01
CA GLN A 31 -16.09 -61.78 -33.48
C GLN A 31 -15.00 -61.14 -32.62
N ALA A 32 -14.68 -59.87 -32.87
CA ALA A 32 -13.75 -59.13 -32.04
C ALA A 32 -14.33 -58.89 -30.64
N VAL A 33 -15.59 -58.50 -30.52
CA VAL A 33 -16.35 -58.34 -29.27
C VAL A 33 -16.35 -59.65 -28.47
N LEU A 34 -16.60 -60.79 -29.13
CA LEU A 34 -16.61 -62.12 -28.45
C LEU A 34 -15.24 -62.45 -27.84
N ARG A 35 -14.17 -62.28 -28.59
CA ARG A 35 -12.79 -62.48 -28.09
C ARG A 35 -12.38 -61.61 -26.89
N GLU A 36 -12.80 -60.34 -26.92
CA GLU A 36 -12.51 -59.44 -25.83
C GLU A 36 -13.44 -59.76 -24.64
N ALA A 37 -14.71 -60.05 -24.86
CA ALA A 37 -15.64 -60.44 -23.83
C ALA A 37 -15.15 -61.67 -23.05
N GLU A 38 -14.61 -62.70 -23.75
CA GLU A 38 -14.05 -63.88 -23.13
C GLU A 38 -12.94 -63.62 -22.11
N GLN A 39 -12.14 -62.58 -22.34
CA GLN A 39 -11.05 -62.11 -21.42
C GLN A 39 -11.56 -61.37 -20.16
N ILE A 40 -12.72 -60.69 -20.32
CA ILE A 40 -13.29 -59.85 -19.29
C ILE A 40 -14.21 -60.62 -18.34
N ILE A 41 -14.95 -61.55 -18.83
CA ILE A 41 -16.03 -62.27 -18.06
C ILE A 41 -15.52 -63.44 -17.24
N GLY A 42 -14.20 -63.66 -17.15
CA GLY A 42 -13.60 -64.72 -16.34
C GLY A 42 -13.90 -64.58 -14.85
N TYR A 43 -14.03 -65.77 -14.18
CA TYR A 43 -14.25 -65.80 -12.72
C TYR A 43 -13.26 -66.74 -12.06
N GLU A 44 -12.68 -66.29 -10.94
CA GLU A 44 -11.92 -67.17 -10.05
C GLU A 44 -12.56 -67.13 -8.65
N PRO A 45 -12.78 -68.27 -7.99
CA PRO A 45 -13.34 -68.31 -6.65
C PRO A 45 -12.37 -67.68 -5.63
N PRO A 46 -12.87 -67.24 -4.49
CA PRO A 46 -12.04 -66.66 -3.40
C PRO A 46 -10.88 -67.62 -2.99
N ARG A 47 -9.78 -67.06 -2.49
CA ARG A 47 -8.56 -67.85 -2.12
C ARG A 47 -8.84 -68.90 -1.06
N ASN A 48 -9.75 -68.64 -0.14
CA ASN A 48 -10.17 -69.47 0.98
C ASN A 48 -11.35 -70.37 0.61
N ALA A 49 -11.77 -70.40 -0.67
CA ALA A 49 -12.85 -71.26 -1.12
C ALA A 49 -12.55 -72.74 -0.87
N PRO A 50 -13.49 -73.49 -0.31
CA PRO A 50 -13.35 -74.99 -0.19
C PRO A 50 -13.16 -75.59 -1.56
N SER A 51 -12.32 -76.62 -1.65
CA SER A 51 -12.09 -77.38 -2.90
C SER A 51 -13.35 -78.02 -3.48
N ARG A 52 -14.38 -78.27 -2.64
CA ARG A 52 -15.70 -78.85 -3.00
C ARG A 52 -16.79 -78.15 -2.18
N PRO A 53 -17.18 -76.94 -2.56
CA PRO A 53 -18.16 -76.19 -1.80
C PRO A 53 -19.54 -76.87 -1.87
N SER A 54 -20.24 -76.81 -0.75
CA SER A 54 -21.66 -77.20 -0.65
C SER A 54 -22.55 -76.19 -1.39
N PRO A 55 -23.82 -76.49 -1.70
CA PRO A 55 -24.74 -75.53 -2.33
C PRO A 55 -24.90 -74.24 -1.56
N ALA A 56 -24.86 -74.26 -0.23
CA ALA A 56 -24.93 -73.06 0.61
C ALA A 56 -23.67 -72.21 0.47
N GLU A 57 -22.49 -72.82 0.46
CA GLU A 57 -21.20 -72.10 0.26
C GLU A 57 -21.13 -71.56 -1.19
N LEU A 58 -21.62 -72.26 -2.20
CA LEU A 58 -21.73 -71.73 -3.58
C LEU A 58 -22.59 -70.48 -3.63
N GLY A 59 -23.72 -70.45 -2.94
CA GLY A 59 -24.62 -69.32 -2.88
C GLY A 59 -24.00 -68.09 -2.13
N ALA A 60 -22.99 -68.37 -1.31
CA ALA A 60 -22.29 -67.32 -0.56
C ALA A 60 -21.05 -66.68 -1.31
N PHE A 61 -20.69 -67.25 -2.46
CA PHE A 61 -19.60 -66.74 -3.26
C PHE A 61 -19.93 -65.36 -3.88
N PRO A 62 -18.98 -64.43 -3.99
CA PRO A 62 -19.24 -63.13 -4.53
C PRO A 62 -19.71 -63.18 -6.00
N THR A 63 -20.70 -62.43 -6.36
CA THR A 63 -21.10 -62.18 -7.76
C THR A 63 -20.12 -61.18 -8.38
N ALA A 64 -19.50 -61.54 -9.50
CA ALA A 64 -18.73 -60.58 -10.31
C ALA A 64 -19.70 -59.90 -11.30
N PHE A 65 -20.13 -58.71 -10.93
CA PHE A 65 -20.94 -57.86 -11.78
C PHE A 65 -20.06 -56.74 -12.35
N SER A 66 -19.88 -56.73 -13.66
CA SER A 66 -18.92 -55.82 -14.31
C SER A 66 -19.53 -55.02 -15.47
N TYR A 67 -19.07 -53.80 -15.59
CA TYR A 67 -19.32 -52.92 -16.74
C TYR A 67 -18.00 -52.46 -17.29
N SER A 68 -17.72 -52.78 -18.55
CA SER A 68 -16.41 -52.61 -19.18
C SER A 68 -16.56 -51.97 -20.55
N GLU A 69 -15.61 -51.12 -20.92
CA GLU A 69 -15.47 -50.57 -22.27
C GLU A 69 -14.62 -51.54 -23.11
N LEU A 70 -15.05 -51.80 -24.34
CA LEU A 70 -14.33 -52.61 -25.28
C LEU A 70 -13.51 -51.75 -26.25
N SER A 71 -12.57 -52.37 -26.95
CA SER A 71 -11.65 -51.69 -27.85
C SER A 71 -12.30 -50.96 -29.05
N ASP A 72 -13.50 -51.35 -29.43
CA ASP A 72 -14.32 -50.75 -30.48
C ASP A 72 -15.23 -49.60 -29.96
N GLY A 73 -15.12 -49.21 -28.66
CA GLY A 73 -15.98 -48.23 -28.01
C GLY A 73 -17.37 -48.72 -27.63
N SER A 74 -17.69 -50.01 -27.87
CA SER A 74 -18.89 -50.67 -27.33
C SER A 74 -18.69 -51.00 -25.84
N ARG A 75 -19.74 -51.41 -25.16
CA ARG A 75 -19.68 -51.72 -23.73
C ARG A 75 -20.29 -53.05 -23.39
N LEU A 76 -19.72 -53.73 -22.42
CA LEU A 76 -20.13 -55.03 -21.95
C LEU A 76 -20.57 -54.96 -20.49
N LEU A 77 -21.84 -55.27 -20.19
CA LEU A 77 -22.37 -55.41 -18.85
C LEU A 77 -22.55 -56.87 -18.56
N ALA A 78 -21.89 -57.46 -17.56
CA ALA A 78 -21.87 -58.87 -17.34
C ALA A 78 -22.12 -59.26 -15.88
N ARG A 79 -22.89 -60.31 -15.66
CA ARG A 79 -23.07 -60.96 -14.35
C ARG A 79 -22.45 -62.35 -14.43
N THR A 80 -21.44 -62.62 -13.62
CA THR A 80 -20.75 -63.90 -13.52
C THR A 80 -20.87 -64.47 -12.14
N VAL A 81 -21.30 -65.74 -12.06
CA VAL A 81 -21.45 -66.47 -10.79
C VAL A 81 -20.72 -67.82 -10.88
N TYR A 82 -20.14 -68.21 -9.76
CA TYR A 82 -19.50 -69.54 -9.65
C TYR A 82 -20.54 -70.63 -9.55
N THR A 83 -20.48 -71.67 -10.41
CA THR A 83 -21.44 -72.72 -10.44
C THR A 83 -20.89 -74.08 -9.93
N GLY A 84 -19.63 -74.10 -9.52
CA GLY A 84 -19.01 -75.25 -8.86
C GLY A 84 -18.33 -76.21 -9.83
N ALA A 85 -18.87 -77.45 -10.05
CA ALA A 85 -18.35 -78.45 -10.94
C ALA A 85 -18.92 -78.30 -12.35
N ASP A 86 -18.12 -78.61 -13.38
CA ASP A 86 -18.52 -78.63 -14.76
C ASP A 86 -19.23 -79.97 -15.05
N TYR A 87 -19.66 -80.17 -16.34
CA TYR A 87 -20.30 -81.38 -16.83
C TYR A 87 -19.45 -82.63 -16.64
N SER A 88 -18.11 -82.51 -16.44
CA SER A 88 -17.22 -83.65 -16.21
C SER A 88 -16.82 -83.83 -14.74
N GLY A 89 -17.41 -83.03 -13.82
CA GLY A 89 -17.13 -83.12 -12.41
C GLY A 89 -15.86 -82.32 -11.98
N ARG A 90 -15.20 -81.57 -12.87
CA ARG A 90 -14.07 -80.66 -12.57
C ARG A 90 -14.57 -79.38 -11.97
N TRP A 91 -13.98 -79.02 -10.82
CA TRP A 91 -14.29 -77.78 -10.13
C TRP A 91 -13.64 -76.57 -10.85
N GLY A 92 -14.27 -75.44 -10.73
CA GLY A 92 -13.86 -74.18 -11.35
C GLY A 92 -14.82 -73.66 -12.40
N ASN A 93 -16.02 -74.26 -12.51
CA ASN A 93 -17.02 -73.77 -13.45
C ASN A 93 -17.74 -72.55 -12.96
N PHE A 94 -18.05 -71.63 -13.89
CA PHE A 94 -18.82 -70.40 -13.66
C PHE A 94 -19.78 -70.19 -14.84
N HIS A 95 -20.85 -69.49 -14.66
CA HIS A 95 -21.75 -69.02 -15.67
C HIS A 95 -21.74 -67.48 -15.73
N ALA A 96 -21.50 -66.98 -16.93
CA ALA A 96 -21.60 -65.57 -17.23
C ALA A 96 -22.75 -65.31 -18.18
N HIS A 97 -23.64 -64.40 -17.83
CA HIS A 97 -24.58 -63.75 -18.70
C HIS A 97 -24.18 -62.31 -18.91
N ALA A 98 -23.92 -61.94 -20.17
CA ALA A 98 -23.50 -60.60 -20.51
C ALA A 98 -24.42 -59.95 -21.55
N VAL A 99 -24.50 -58.65 -21.51
CA VAL A 99 -25.22 -57.77 -22.43
C VAL A 99 -24.23 -56.82 -23.12
N HIS A 100 -24.23 -56.84 -24.42
CA HIS A 100 -23.47 -56.00 -25.29
C HIS A 100 -24.26 -54.75 -25.67
N LEU A 101 -23.66 -53.56 -25.44
CA LEU A 101 -24.17 -52.28 -25.83
C LEU A 101 -23.27 -51.70 -26.92
N ALA A 102 -23.81 -51.52 -28.13
CA ALA A 102 -23.05 -50.92 -29.25
C ALA A 102 -22.56 -49.51 -28.90
N PRO A 103 -21.51 -49.01 -29.59
CA PRO A 103 -20.97 -47.67 -29.34
C PRO A 103 -22.06 -46.58 -29.30
N GLY A 104 -22.04 -45.73 -28.28
CA GLY A 104 -23.03 -44.67 -28.06
C GLY A 104 -24.44 -45.14 -27.64
N ARG A 105 -24.64 -46.44 -27.36
CA ARG A 105 -25.89 -46.97 -26.81
C ARG A 105 -25.82 -47.16 -25.31
N TYR A 106 -26.97 -46.89 -24.66
CA TYR A 106 -27.19 -47.05 -23.22
C TYR A 106 -28.25 -48.12 -22.99
N LEU A 107 -28.39 -48.53 -21.74
CA LEU A 107 -29.51 -49.33 -21.31
C LEU A 107 -30.85 -48.60 -21.60
N PRO A 108 -31.98 -49.38 -21.82
CA PRO A 108 -33.28 -48.76 -21.99
C PRO A 108 -33.61 -47.77 -20.87
N ASP A 109 -34.37 -46.72 -21.21
CA ASP A 109 -34.75 -45.62 -20.33
C ASP A 109 -33.58 -44.85 -19.72
N LEU A 110 -32.40 -44.91 -20.36
CA LEU A 110 -31.15 -44.31 -19.86
C LEU A 110 -30.82 -44.76 -18.43
N ALA A 111 -31.16 -46.03 -18.09
CA ALA A 111 -30.83 -46.61 -16.83
C ALA A 111 -29.29 -46.69 -16.62
N LEU A 112 -28.82 -46.40 -15.41
CA LEU A 112 -27.41 -46.52 -15.08
C LEU A 112 -27.02 -48.03 -15.04
N PRO A 113 -25.80 -48.39 -15.50
CA PRO A 113 -25.40 -49.80 -15.55
C PRO A 113 -25.54 -50.55 -14.23
N VAL A 114 -25.23 -49.87 -13.11
CA VAL A 114 -25.31 -50.47 -11.78
C VAL A 114 -26.74 -50.80 -11.36
N SER A 115 -27.77 -50.13 -11.89
CA SER A 115 -29.17 -50.44 -11.58
C SER A 115 -29.57 -51.88 -11.97
N ALA A 116 -28.84 -52.50 -12.91
CA ALA A 116 -29.03 -53.89 -13.29
C ALA A 116 -28.39 -54.91 -12.32
N TRP A 117 -27.79 -54.47 -11.19
CA TRP A 117 -27.31 -55.37 -10.14
C TRP A 117 -28.44 -56.27 -9.64
N GLU A 118 -28.20 -57.60 -9.71
CA GLU A 118 -29.19 -58.61 -9.34
C GLU A 118 -30.58 -58.41 -9.98
N SER A 119 -30.61 -57.86 -11.19
CA SER A 119 -31.89 -57.77 -11.98
C SER A 119 -32.51 -59.12 -12.21
N PRO A 120 -33.83 -59.29 -12.14
CA PRO A 120 -34.50 -60.49 -12.46
C PRO A 120 -34.37 -60.85 -13.96
N GLY A 121 -33.87 -59.98 -14.80
CA GLY A 121 -33.55 -60.24 -16.22
C GLY A 121 -32.29 -61.08 -16.45
N TRP A 122 -31.43 -61.24 -15.41
CA TRP A 122 -30.27 -62.10 -15.55
C TRP A 122 -30.61 -63.58 -15.59
N ALA A 123 -30.11 -64.30 -16.58
CA ALA A 123 -30.24 -65.75 -16.61
C ALA A 123 -29.29 -66.45 -15.64
N THR A 124 -29.73 -67.48 -14.99
CA THR A 124 -28.92 -68.27 -14.03
C THR A 124 -28.28 -69.52 -14.70
N ALA A 125 -28.68 -69.84 -15.94
CA ALA A 125 -28.13 -70.93 -16.69
C ALA A 125 -28.24 -70.63 -18.21
N THR A 126 -27.49 -71.41 -19.03
CA THR A 126 -27.52 -71.27 -20.45
C THR A 126 -28.86 -71.74 -20.98
N PRO A 127 -29.50 -71.03 -21.97
CA PRO A 127 -30.71 -71.50 -22.63
C PRO A 127 -30.45 -72.80 -23.44
N GLU A 128 -31.38 -73.79 -23.33
CA GLU A 128 -31.24 -75.03 -24.00
C GLU A 128 -31.23 -74.93 -25.55
N SER A 129 -31.86 -73.91 -26.10
CA SER A 129 -31.91 -73.62 -27.52
C SER A 129 -30.62 -73.13 -28.18
N GLY A 130 -29.57 -72.80 -27.38
CA GLY A 130 -28.37 -72.19 -27.89
C GLY A 130 -28.51 -70.70 -28.33
N ALA A 131 -29.77 -70.20 -28.44
CA ALA A 131 -30.10 -68.80 -28.68
C ALA A 131 -30.82 -68.24 -27.47
N PRO A 132 -30.36 -67.06 -26.91
CA PRO A 132 -31.03 -66.50 -25.77
C PRO A 132 -32.40 -65.90 -26.13
N PRO A 133 -33.40 -65.98 -25.24
CA PRO A 133 -34.69 -65.34 -25.46
C PRO A 133 -34.48 -63.80 -25.54
N ALA A 134 -35.38 -63.15 -26.31
CA ALA A 134 -35.27 -61.67 -26.48
C ALA A 134 -35.34 -60.97 -25.12
N LEU A 135 -34.31 -60.16 -24.81
CA LEU A 135 -34.21 -59.31 -23.58
C LEU A 135 -34.46 -57.86 -23.96
N ALA A 136 -35.59 -57.32 -23.56
CA ALA A 136 -35.96 -55.93 -23.86
C ALA A 136 -35.27 -54.92 -22.90
N ALA A 137 -35.12 -55.27 -21.62
CA ALA A 137 -34.51 -54.47 -20.60
C ALA A 137 -33.99 -55.31 -19.43
N LEU A 138 -33.21 -54.74 -18.56
CA LEU A 138 -32.81 -55.27 -17.27
C LEU A 138 -33.52 -54.50 -16.20
N PRO A 139 -34.65 -54.93 -15.67
CA PRO A 139 -35.36 -54.21 -14.64
C PRO A 139 -34.47 -53.97 -13.39
N PRO A 140 -34.54 -52.83 -12.72
CA PRO A 140 -33.73 -52.59 -11.54
C PRO A 140 -34.09 -53.51 -10.38
N SER A 141 -33.12 -53.90 -9.59
CA SER A 141 -33.31 -54.67 -8.35
C SER A 141 -33.75 -53.76 -7.20
N ALA A 142 -34.60 -54.28 -6.29
CA ALA A 142 -34.93 -53.59 -5.04
C ALA A 142 -33.76 -53.51 -4.03
N LEU A 143 -32.62 -54.18 -4.32
CA LEU A 143 -31.44 -54.20 -3.42
C LEU A 143 -30.66 -52.90 -3.43
N LEU A 144 -30.92 -52.00 -4.37
CA LEU A 144 -30.30 -50.65 -4.46
C LEU A 144 -31.36 -49.56 -4.27
N ASP A 145 -32.30 -49.75 -3.35
CA ASP A 145 -33.30 -48.73 -3.01
C ASP A 145 -32.64 -47.53 -2.32
N PRO A 146 -33.19 -46.30 -2.46
CA PRO A 146 -32.60 -45.11 -1.89
C PRO A 146 -32.41 -45.14 -0.38
N ALA A 147 -33.35 -45.74 0.39
CA ALA A 147 -33.24 -45.81 1.85
C ALA A 147 -32.10 -46.74 2.27
N GLY A 148 -31.94 -47.88 1.61
CA GLY A 148 -30.83 -48.82 1.84
C GLY A 148 -29.48 -48.19 1.48
N LEU A 149 -29.40 -47.39 0.42
CA LEU A 149 -28.19 -46.65 0.01
C LEU A 149 -27.83 -45.58 1.02
N VAL A 150 -28.80 -44.86 1.61
CA VAL A 150 -28.52 -43.86 2.69
C VAL A 150 -27.99 -44.59 3.94
N ALA A 151 -28.62 -45.69 4.36
CA ALA A 151 -28.15 -46.48 5.49
C ALA A 151 -26.74 -47.02 5.26
N PHE A 152 -26.43 -47.46 4.05
CA PHE A 152 -25.09 -47.88 3.65
C PHE A 152 -24.10 -46.73 3.69
N ALA A 153 -24.44 -45.57 3.14
CA ALA A 153 -23.60 -44.36 3.19
C ALA A 153 -23.26 -43.95 4.61
N VAL A 154 -24.23 -43.92 5.54
CA VAL A 154 -24.01 -43.66 6.97
C VAL A 154 -23.03 -44.68 7.56
N SER A 155 -23.17 -45.99 7.22
CA SER A 155 -22.27 -47.04 7.73
C SER A 155 -20.83 -46.93 7.18
N ARG A 156 -20.65 -46.24 6.07
CA ARG A 156 -19.36 -46.02 5.37
C ARG A 156 -18.90 -44.56 5.42
N GLU A 157 -19.51 -43.72 6.28
CA GLU A 157 -19.19 -42.28 6.43
C GLU A 157 -17.68 -41.98 6.48
N PRO A 158 -16.81 -42.72 7.22
CA PRO A 158 -15.39 -42.43 7.30
C PRO A 158 -14.62 -42.52 5.95
N TRP A 159 -15.14 -43.26 4.97
CA TRP A 159 -14.49 -43.46 3.65
C TRP A 159 -15.14 -42.63 2.53
N LEU A 160 -16.39 -42.15 2.71
CA LEU A 160 -17.15 -41.52 1.65
C LEU A 160 -16.41 -40.42 0.94
N ALA A 161 -15.90 -39.44 1.72
CA ALA A 161 -15.22 -38.26 1.16
C ALA A 161 -13.91 -38.64 0.41
N ALA A 162 -13.18 -39.62 0.92
CA ALA A 162 -11.96 -40.12 0.28
C ALA A 162 -12.26 -40.82 -1.06
N VAL A 163 -13.27 -41.71 -1.07
CA VAL A 163 -13.72 -42.40 -2.29
C VAL A 163 -14.23 -41.38 -3.32
N PHE A 164 -15.08 -40.43 -2.93
CA PHE A 164 -15.60 -39.40 -3.82
C PHE A 164 -14.51 -38.48 -4.38
N THR A 165 -13.47 -38.19 -3.58
CA THR A 165 -12.29 -37.43 -4.07
C THR A 165 -11.55 -38.19 -5.18
N ASP A 166 -11.39 -39.52 -5.04
CA ASP A 166 -10.69 -40.31 -6.06
C ASP A 166 -11.56 -40.48 -7.31
N LEU A 167 -12.91 -40.54 -7.16
CA LEU A 167 -13.84 -40.52 -8.29
C LEU A 167 -13.83 -39.19 -9.05
N GLN A 168 -13.79 -38.07 -8.32
CA GLN A 168 -13.60 -36.75 -8.93
C GLN A 168 -12.33 -36.75 -9.80
N ARG A 169 -11.19 -37.15 -9.22
CA ARG A 169 -9.91 -37.25 -9.96
C ARG A 169 -10.01 -38.12 -11.21
N GLN A 170 -10.74 -39.24 -11.12
CA GLN A 170 -10.94 -40.10 -12.29
C GLN A 170 -11.82 -39.45 -13.38
N ALA A 171 -12.75 -38.57 -13.00
CA ALA A 171 -13.56 -37.85 -13.98
C ALA A 171 -12.76 -36.71 -14.64
N GLU A 172 -11.85 -36.07 -13.89
CA GLU A 172 -10.99 -34.98 -14.36
C GLU A 172 -9.75 -35.46 -15.14
N ASP A 173 -9.23 -36.69 -14.84
CA ASP A 173 -8.02 -37.25 -15.45
C ASP A 173 -8.19 -38.73 -15.81
N GLU A 174 -8.14 -39.04 -17.09
CA GLU A 174 -8.20 -40.41 -17.57
C GLU A 174 -7.04 -41.29 -17.10
N ALA A 175 -5.90 -40.70 -16.78
CA ALA A 175 -4.73 -41.39 -16.27
C ALA A 175 -4.75 -41.58 -14.74
N ALA A 176 -5.78 -41.12 -14.06
CA ALA A 176 -5.91 -41.29 -12.61
C ALA A 176 -5.91 -42.76 -12.18
N PRO A 177 -5.39 -43.11 -11.00
CA PRO A 177 -5.34 -44.46 -10.48
C PRO A 177 -6.73 -45.10 -10.39
N GLN A 178 -6.81 -46.44 -10.59
CA GLN A 178 -8.03 -47.20 -10.37
C GLN A 178 -8.40 -47.19 -8.86
N VAL A 179 -9.67 -47.09 -8.57
CA VAL A 179 -10.21 -47.19 -7.20
C VAL A 179 -10.46 -48.62 -6.83
N VAL A 180 -9.79 -49.11 -5.81
CA VAL A 180 -9.98 -50.48 -5.26
C VAL A 180 -10.76 -50.39 -3.97
N LEU A 181 -11.95 -51.00 -3.93
CA LEU A 181 -12.80 -51.08 -2.76
C LEU A 181 -12.66 -52.49 -2.14
N VAL A 182 -12.08 -52.56 -0.94
CA VAL A 182 -11.96 -53.80 -0.19
C VAL A 182 -13.19 -53.95 0.70
N GLU A 183 -14.09 -54.86 0.33
CA GLU A 183 -15.33 -55.14 1.04
C GLU A 183 -15.46 -56.64 1.29
N ARG A 184 -16.24 -57.05 2.28
CA ARG A 184 -16.51 -58.44 2.60
C ARG A 184 -17.53 -59.10 1.67
N ASP A 185 -18.36 -58.30 1.01
CA ASP A 185 -19.43 -58.73 0.13
C ASP A 185 -19.41 -57.88 -1.17
N SER A 186 -19.55 -58.58 -2.30
CA SER A 186 -19.71 -57.95 -3.62
C SER A 186 -20.94 -57.05 -3.74
N ALA A 187 -22.01 -57.34 -2.92
CA ALA A 187 -23.17 -56.44 -2.84
C ALA A 187 -22.84 -55.09 -2.21
N ASP A 188 -21.91 -55.01 -1.28
CA ASP A 188 -21.46 -53.74 -0.73
C ASP A 188 -20.67 -52.91 -1.76
N VAL A 189 -19.88 -53.60 -2.61
CA VAL A 189 -19.21 -52.92 -3.75
C VAL A 189 -20.26 -52.41 -4.75
N ALA A 190 -21.34 -53.18 -5.03
CA ALA A 190 -22.43 -52.71 -5.88
C ALA A 190 -23.12 -51.46 -5.30
N ARG A 191 -23.30 -51.37 -3.96
CA ARG A 191 -23.80 -50.16 -3.27
C ARG A 191 -22.85 -49.00 -3.45
N TRP A 192 -21.52 -49.21 -3.27
CA TRP A 192 -20.51 -48.21 -3.56
C TRP A 192 -20.59 -47.67 -5.00
N VAL A 193 -20.74 -48.53 -5.98
CA VAL A 193 -20.92 -48.13 -7.39
C VAL A 193 -22.21 -47.32 -7.57
N ALA A 194 -23.28 -47.68 -6.85
CA ALA A 194 -24.53 -46.92 -6.90
C ALA A 194 -24.37 -45.53 -6.30
N LEU A 195 -23.66 -45.40 -5.16
CA LEU A 195 -23.33 -44.11 -4.59
C LEU A 195 -22.44 -43.27 -5.56
N ALA A 196 -21.40 -43.90 -6.14
CA ALA A 196 -20.52 -43.29 -7.12
C ALA A 196 -21.29 -42.73 -8.34
N SER A 197 -22.20 -43.59 -8.88
CA SER A 197 -23.00 -43.20 -10.03
C SER A 197 -24.01 -42.08 -9.74
N ALA A 198 -24.48 -41.97 -8.50
CA ALA A 198 -25.43 -40.93 -8.11
C ALA A 198 -24.73 -39.61 -7.78
N VAL A 199 -23.43 -39.63 -7.42
CA VAL A 199 -22.65 -38.43 -7.05
C VAL A 199 -21.99 -37.78 -8.27
N LEU A 200 -21.73 -38.55 -9.32
CA LEU A 200 -21.11 -38.06 -10.54
C LEU A 200 -22.12 -37.36 -11.47
N PRO A 201 -21.68 -36.44 -12.34
CA PRO A 201 -22.47 -35.95 -13.46
C PRO A 201 -22.99 -37.14 -14.30
N ARG A 202 -24.19 -37.02 -14.88
CA ARG A 202 -24.88 -38.11 -15.52
C ARG A 202 -24.06 -38.81 -16.61
N ASP A 203 -23.33 -38.03 -17.40
CA ASP A 203 -22.51 -38.58 -18.49
C ASP A 203 -21.31 -39.36 -17.96
N ASP A 204 -20.70 -38.91 -16.88
CA ASP A 204 -19.60 -39.61 -16.20
C ASP A 204 -20.10 -40.87 -15.50
N ALA A 205 -21.29 -40.85 -14.91
CA ALA A 205 -21.95 -42.02 -14.32
C ALA A 205 -22.22 -43.10 -15.35
N HIS A 206 -22.62 -42.76 -16.58
CA HIS A 206 -22.79 -43.71 -17.68
C HIS A 206 -21.45 -44.24 -18.24
N ARG A 207 -20.36 -43.51 -18.07
CA ARG A 207 -19.02 -43.94 -18.51
C ARG A 207 -18.24 -44.69 -17.43
N LEU A 208 -18.72 -44.66 -16.18
CA LEU A 208 -18.04 -45.28 -15.04
C LEU A 208 -17.98 -46.82 -15.20
N THR A 209 -16.82 -47.35 -15.51
CA THR A 209 -16.58 -48.80 -15.57
C THR A 209 -16.25 -49.38 -14.20
N PHE A 210 -16.77 -50.56 -13.91
CA PHE A 210 -16.62 -51.19 -12.60
C PHE A 210 -16.66 -52.72 -12.67
N THR A 211 -16.14 -53.38 -11.63
CA THR A 211 -16.40 -54.76 -11.29
C THR A 211 -16.61 -54.94 -9.79
N THR A 212 -17.66 -55.64 -9.39
CA THR A 212 -17.96 -55.80 -7.97
C THR A 212 -17.09 -56.85 -7.28
N TYR A 213 -16.44 -57.71 -8.06
CA TYR A 213 -15.49 -58.71 -7.56
C TYR A 213 -14.39 -59.01 -8.57
N SER A 214 -13.15 -58.97 -8.12
CA SER A 214 -12.00 -59.48 -8.84
C SER A 214 -10.96 -60.07 -7.88
N ARG A 215 -10.59 -61.35 -8.10
CA ARG A 215 -9.49 -61.97 -7.36
C ARG A 215 -8.13 -61.48 -7.83
N ARG A 216 -8.04 -61.01 -9.06
CA ARG A 216 -6.79 -60.51 -9.70
C ARG A 216 -6.98 -59.07 -10.19
N PRO A 217 -7.03 -58.07 -9.28
CA PRO A 217 -7.27 -56.71 -9.67
C PRO A 217 -6.25 -56.17 -10.67
N HIS A 218 -5.04 -56.74 -10.75
CA HIS A 218 -4.01 -56.34 -11.72
C HIS A 218 -4.36 -56.68 -13.18
N LEU A 219 -5.36 -57.59 -13.41
CA LEU A 219 -5.91 -57.88 -14.73
C LEU A 219 -7.19 -57.09 -15.04
N ALA A 220 -7.78 -56.46 -14.03
CA ALA A 220 -9.00 -55.69 -14.21
C ALA A 220 -8.72 -54.33 -14.84
N GLY A 221 -9.42 -54.02 -15.93
CA GLY A 221 -9.32 -52.73 -16.63
C GLY A 221 -10.30 -51.64 -16.16
N GLN A 222 -11.22 -52.01 -15.26
CA GLN A 222 -12.28 -51.11 -14.79
C GLN A 222 -11.76 -50.01 -13.84
N ARG A 223 -12.48 -48.88 -13.76
CA ARG A 223 -12.13 -47.77 -12.91
C ARG A 223 -12.39 -48.06 -11.43
N ILE A 224 -13.47 -48.78 -11.11
CA ILE A 224 -13.74 -49.26 -9.75
C ILE A 224 -13.59 -50.79 -9.73
N ILE A 225 -12.83 -51.32 -8.78
CA ILE A 225 -12.57 -52.73 -8.62
C ILE A 225 -12.90 -53.15 -7.20
N GLY A 226 -13.88 -54.07 -7.03
CA GLY A 226 -14.17 -54.71 -5.78
C GLY A 226 -13.23 -55.89 -5.51
N VAL A 227 -12.73 -55.99 -4.29
CA VAL A 227 -11.79 -57.02 -3.87
C VAL A 227 -12.16 -57.51 -2.48
N LEU A 228 -12.08 -58.81 -2.23
CA LEU A 228 -12.24 -59.35 -0.87
C LEU A 228 -10.99 -59.07 -0.01
N PRO A 229 -11.09 -58.96 1.33
CA PRO A 229 -9.94 -58.68 2.20
C PRO A 229 -8.75 -59.62 2.01
N ASP A 230 -9.01 -60.91 1.79
CA ASP A 230 -7.94 -61.90 1.59
C ASP A 230 -7.21 -61.72 0.24
N ASP A 231 -7.83 -61.08 -0.73
CA ASP A 231 -7.28 -60.82 -2.06
C ASP A 231 -6.62 -59.42 -2.19
N ALA A 232 -6.75 -58.57 -1.15
CA ALA A 232 -6.22 -57.23 -1.13
C ALA A 232 -4.72 -57.13 -0.78
N HIS A 233 -4.09 -58.24 -0.36
CA HIS A 233 -2.70 -58.24 0.09
C HIS A 233 -1.74 -57.75 -1.00
N GLY A 234 -0.90 -56.76 -0.64
CA GLY A 234 0.13 -56.18 -1.52
C GLY A 234 -0.33 -55.08 -2.46
N LEU A 235 -1.63 -54.76 -2.50
CA LEU A 235 -2.15 -53.68 -3.34
C LEU A 235 -1.78 -52.25 -2.82
N ALA A 236 -1.69 -52.09 -1.50
CA ALA A 236 -1.38 -50.82 -0.87
C ALA A 236 0.03 -50.23 -1.27
N GLY A 237 0.97 -51.13 -1.65
CA GLY A 237 2.30 -50.70 -2.14
C GLY A 237 2.32 -50.18 -3.58
N SER A 238 1.22 -50.24 -4.30
CA SER A 238 1.11 -49.88 -5.73
C SER A 238 0.42 -48.54 -5.96
N GLY A 239 0.65 -47.52 -5.10
CA GLY A 239 -0.07 -46.24 -5.04
C GLY A 239 -0.14 -45.42 -6.35
N ARG A 240 0.73 -45.70 -7.36
CA ARG A 240 0.63 -45.13 -8.70
C ARG A 240 -0.49 -45.73 -9.54
N ARG A 241 -0.81 -47.03 -9.31
CA ARG A 241 -1.83 -47.76 -10.08
C ARG A 241 -3.18 -47.79 -9.38
N TYR A 242 -3.19 -47.89 -8.05
CA TYR A 242 -4.38 -48.10 -7.23
C TYR A 242 -4.52 -47.08 -6.12
N ARG A 243 -5.75 -46.64 -5.93
CA ARG A 243 -6.22 -46.02 -4.71
C ARG A 243 -7.04 -47.04 -3.95
N VAL A 244 -6.47 -47.55 -2.87
CA VAL A 244 -7.07 -48.69 -2.11
C VAL A 244 -7.83 -48.12 -0.90
N HIS A 245 -9.13 -48.38 -0.84
CA HIS A 245 -9.99 -48.10 0.30
C HIS A 245 -10.39 -49.38 0.96
N ASP A 246 -9.73 -49.73 2.09
CA ASP A 246 -10.08 -50.90 2.86
C ASP A 246 -11.20 -50.58 3.84
N CYS A 247 -12.46 -50.88 3.41
CA CYS A 247 -13.65 -50.58 4.21
C CYS A 247 -13.88 -51.63 5.31
N ALA A 248 -13.06 -52.71 5.39
CA ALA A 248 -13.13 -53.70 6.45
C ALA A 248 -12.39 -53.29 7.74
N VAL A 249 -11.50 -52.27 7.68
CA VAL A 249 -10.72 -51.72 8.79
C VAL A 249 -10.90 -50.19 8.86
N PRO A 250 -10.78 -49.56 10.03
CA PRO A 250 -10.88 -48.11 10.13
C PRO A 250 -9.88 -47.39 9.19
N PRO A 251 -10.23 -46.22 8.58
CA PRO A 251 -9.34 -45.48 7.71
C PRO A 251 -8.12 -44.98 8.46
N ALA A 252 -6.98 -44.98 7.77
CA ALA A 252 -5.73 -44.43 8.33
C ALA A 252 -5.86 -42.91 8.58
N PRO A 253 -5.41 -42.42 9.74
CA PRO A 253 -5.52 -40.99 10.07
C PRO A 253 -4.66 -40.08 9.15
N ASP A 254 -3.58 -40.62 8.55
CA ASP A 254 -2.64 -39.88 7.70
C ASP A 254 -2.98 -39.97 6.19
N GLY A 255 -4.24 -40.22 5.83
CA GLY A 255 -4.70 -40.26 4.46
C GLY A 255 -4.64 -38.86 3.80
N PRO A 256 -4.62 -38.79 2.44
CA PRO A 256 -4.71 -37.52 1.74
C PRO A 256 -6.00 -36.79 2.09
N GLU A 257 -5.94 -35.48 2.24
CA GLU A 257 -7.10 -34.64 2.56
C GLU A 257 -8.13 -34.71 1.44
N PRO A 258 -9.41 -35.01 1.75
CA PRO A 258 -10.48 -35.06 0.76
C PRO A 258 -10.75 -33.68 0.15
N SER A 259 -11.21 -33.63 -1.10
CA SER A 259 -11.64 -32.39 -1.74
C SER A 259 -12.87 -31.79 -1.06
N LEU A 260 -13.00 -30.46 -1.10
CA LEU A 260 -14.17 -29.77 -0.54
C LEU A 260 -15.48 -30.27 -1.14
N TRP A 261 -15.51 -30.49 -2.47
CA TRP A 261 -16.67 -31.04 -3.17
C TRP A 261 -17.04 -32.41 -2.60
N ALA A 262 -16.08 -33.31 -2.45
CA ALA A 262 -16.31 -34.66 -1.95
C ALA A 262 -16.82 -34.70 -0.52
N VAL A 263 -16.31 -33.84 0.36
CA VAL A 263 -16.82 -33.73 1.74
C VAL A 263 -18.26 -33.25 1.76
N ALA A 264 -18.61 -32.21 0.98
CA ALA A 264 -19.99 -31.74 0.88
C ALA A 264 -20.93 -32.81 0.34
N ALA A 265 -20.55 -33.52 -0.71
CA ALA A 265 -21.31 -34.62 -1.29
C ALA A 265 -21.50 -35.79 -0.29
N ALA A 266 -20.46 -36.15 0.45
CA ALA A 266 -20.53 -37.19 1.50
C ALA A 266 -21.50 -36.77 2.62
N ARG A 267 -21.49 -35.54 3.07
CA ARG A 267 -22.42 -35.00 4.07
C ARG A 267 -23.89 -35.05 3.56
N MET A 268 -24.12 -34.71 2.28
CA MET A 268 -25.44 -34.82 1.67
C MET A 268 -25.97 -36.25 1.64
N TRP A 269 -25.13 -37.21 1.33
CA TRP A 269 -25.47 -38.63 1.37
C TRP A 269 -25.83 -39.07 2.80
N SER A 270 -24.96 -38.78 3.77
CA SER A 270 -25.20 -39.13 5.19
C SER A 270 -26.50 -38.51 5.75
N ALA A 271 -26.89 -37.35 5.25
CA ALA A 271 -28.11 -36.63 5.61
C ALA A 271 -29.36 -37.09 4.82
N GLY A 272 -29.22 -37.99 3.84
CA GLY A 272 -30.33 -38.41 2.99
C GLY A 272 -30.76 -37.40 1.93
N ALA A 273 -29.97 -36.30 1.74
CA ALA A 273 -30.27 -35.21 0.82
C ALA A 273 -29.62 -35.34 -0.58
N PHE A 274 -29.22 -36.57 -0.98
CA PHE A 274 -28.50 -36.86 -2.19
C PHE A 274 -29.19 -36.38 -3.49
N GLY A 275 -30.52 -36.21 -3.50
CA GLY A 275 -31.27 -35.66 -4.64
C GLY A 275 -30.81 -34.24 -5.01
N LEU A 276 -30.25 -33.47 -4.06
CA LEU A 276 -29.72 -32.14 -4.32
C LEU A 276 -28.40 -32.16 -5.13
N LEU A 277 -27.67 -33.27 -5.16
CA LEU A 277 -26.46 -33.41 -5.98
C LEU A 277 -26.79 -33.31 -7.47
N HIS A 278 -27.87 -33.95 -7.90
CA HIS A 278 -28.36 -33.82 -9.29
C HIS A 278 -28.71 -32.35 -9.62
N HIS A 279 -29.30 -31.62 -8.66
CA HIS A 279 -29.60 -30.21 -8.84
C HIS A 279 -28.31 -29.40 -8.88
N ALA A 280 -27.29 -29.69 -8.02
CA ALA A 280 -26.01 -29.03 -8.03
C ALA A 280 -25.29 -29.12 -9.39
N HIS A 281 -25.38 -30.26 -10.07
CA HIS A 281 -24.80 -30.45 -11.42
C HIS A 281 -25.51 -29.63 -12.53
N GLN A 282 -26.68 -29.08 -12.26
CA GLN A 282 -27.42 -28.22 -13.21
C GLN A 282 -27.09 -26.73 -13.00
N LEU A 283 -26.45 -26.38 -11.88
CA LEU A 283 -26.03 -25.02 -11.57
C LEU A 283 -24.77 -24.60 -12.35
N PRO A 284 -24.57 -23.31 -12.62
CA PRO A 284 -23.39 -22.82 -13.33
C PRO A 284 -22.07 -23.17 -12.64
N GLY A 285 -21.06 -23.50 -13.45
CA GLY A 285 -19.72 -23.77 -13.01
C GLY A 285 -19.24 -25.19 -13.36
N ASP A 286 -18.02 -25.52 -12.91
CA ASP A 286 -17.51 -26.89 -13.00
C ASP A 286 -18.27 -27.79 -12.02
N PRO A 287 -18.75 -28.98 -12.45
CA PRO A 287 -19.57 -29.88 -11.65
C PRO A 287 -18.90 -30.38 -10.37
N PHE A 288 -17.57 -30.29 -10.28
CA PHE A 288 -16.77 -30.68 -9.11
C PHE A 288 -16.35 -29.50 -8.23
N THR A 289 -16.86 -28.27 -8.47
CA THR A 289 -16.65 -27.16 -7.55
C THR A 289 -17.46 -27.32 -6.27
N ALA A 290 -16.88 -26.93 -5.13
CA ALA A 290 -17.55 -27.06 -3.84
C ALA A 290 -18.70 -26.07 -3.63
N GLY A 291 -18.68 -24.92 -4.30
CA GLY A 291 -19.62 -23.81 -4.09
C GLY A 291 -21.09 -24.20 -4.21
N PRO A 292 -21.54 -24.71 -5.38
CA PRO A 292 -22.93 -25.09 -5.60
C PRO A 292 -23.43 -26.19 -4.63
N VAL A 293 -22.60 -27.23 -4.43
CA VAL A 293 -22.93 -28.37 -3.55
C VAL A 293 -23.03 -27.88 -2.08
N ALA A 294 -22.08 -27.07 -1.63
CA ALA A 294 -22.10 -26.52 -0.29
C ALA A 294 -23.29 -25.57 -0.08
N ALA A 295 -23.62 -24.72 -1.07
CA ALA A 295 -24.76 -23.82 -0.98
C ALA A 295 -26.08 -24.58 -0.80
N LEU A 296 -26.34 -25.60 -1.62
CA LEU A 296 -27.55 -26.46 -1.52
C LEU A 296 -27.57 -27.26 -0.22
N ALA A 297 -26.43 -27.79 0.24
CA ALA A 297 -26.34 -28.48 1.53
C ALA A 297 -26.71 -27.54 2.70
N LEU A 298 -26.18 -26.31 2.71
CA LEU A 298 -26.51 -25.31 3.73
C LEU A 298 -27.98 -24.86 3.66
N CYS A 299 -28.57 -24.74 2.45
CA CYS A 299 -30.00 -24.49 2.27
C CYS A 299 -30.86 -25.64 2.87
N ALA A 300 -30.36 -26.86 2.83
CA ALA A 300 -31.01 -28.02 3.45
C ALA A 300 -30.74 -28.18 4.95
N GLY A 301 -30.01 -27.24 5.57
CA GLY A 301 -29.68 -27.28 6.99
C GLY A 301 -28.55 -28.25 7.34
N ILE A 302 -27.77 -28.71 6.37
CA ILE A 302 -26.63 -29.60 6.60
C ILE A 302 -25.45 -28.79 7.06
N GLU A 303 -24.91 -29.10 8.24
CA GLU A 303 -23.72 -28.40 8.77
C GLU A 303 -22.47 -28.78 7.98
N LEU A 304 -21.73 -27.71 7.58
CA LEU A 304 -20.48 -27.85 6.85
C LEU A 304 -19.35 -27.08 7.55
N PRO A 305 -18.09 -27.54 7.42
CA PRO A 305 -16.90 -26.83 7.88
C PRO A 305 -16.72 -25.45 7.24
N ALA A 306 -15.91 -24.59 7.86
CA ALA A 306 -15.67 -23.20 7.43
C ALA A 306 -15.23 -23.05 5.94
N PRO A 307 -14.34 -23.90 5.38
CA PRO A 307 -13.97 -23.78 3.96
C PRO A 307 -15.14 -23.93 2.99
N HIS A 308 -16.10 -24.81 3.30
CA HIS A 308 -17.30 -25.01 2.49
C HIS A 308 -18.27 -23.83 2.58
N ARG A 309 -18.42 -23.27 3.77
CA ARG A 309 -19.25 -22.06 4.02
C ARG A 309 -18.68 -20.87 3.25
N THR A 310 -17.34 -20.74 3.24
CA THR A 310 -16.63 -19.75 2.42
C THR A 310 -16.91 -19.97 0.93
N ALA A 311 -16.76 -21.21 0.44
CA ALA A 311 -17.01 -21.55 -0.97
C ALA A 311 -18.47 -21.30 -1.38
N ALA A 312 -19.44 -21.61 -0.50
CA ALA A 312 -20.85 -21.34 -0.76
C ALA A 312 -21.14 -19.83 -0.86
N ALA A 313 -20.60 -19.04 0.08
CA ALA A 313 -20.77 -17.59 0.07
C ALA A 313 -20.16 -16.95 -1.20
N GLN A 314 -18.95 -17.37 -1.59
CA GLN A 314 -18.27 -16.90 -2.80
C GLN A 314 -19.05 -17.26 -4.06
N TRP A 315 -19.52 -18.51 -4.17
CA TRP A 315 -20.28 -18.95 -5.33
C TRP A 315 -21.58 -18.13 -5.50
N VAL A 316 -22.30 -17.83 -4.41
CA VAL A 316 -23.51 -16.97 -4.48
C VAL A 316 -23.18 -15.55 -4.86
N CYS A 317 -22.02 -15.01 -4.45
CA CYS A 317 -21.56 -13.70 -4.92
C CYS A 317 -21.39 -13.66 -6.45
N GLU A 318 -20.88 -14.74 -7.02
CA GLU A 318 -20.67 -14.88 -8.48
C GLU A 318 -21.98 -15.15 -9.22
N HIS A 319 -22.91 -15.88 -8.60
CA HIS A 319 -24.15 -16.37 -9.20
C HIS A 319 -25.41 -16.02 -8.37
N PRO A 320 -25.67 -14.74 -8.09
CA PRO A 320 -26.73 -14.31 -7.13
C PRO A 320 -28.16 -14.63 -7.58
N ALA A 321 -28.37 -14.92 -8.87
CA ALA A 321 -29.70 -15.22 -9.43
C ALA A 321 -30.05 -16.74 -9.45
N GLU A 322 -29.10 -17.61 -9.10
CA GLU A 322 -29.29 -19.07 -9.21
C GLU A 322 -30.05 -19.69 -8.03
N LEU A 323 -30.10 -18.99 -6.89
CA LEU A 323 -30.95 -19.37 -5.77
C LEU A 323 -32.21 -18.52 -5.74
N ASP A 324 -33.37 -19.16 -5.59
CA ASP A 324 -34.61 -18.42 -5.30
C ASP A 324 -34.52 -17.71 -3.93
N GLY A 325 -35.41 -16.73 -3.70
CA GLY A 325 -35.33 -15.90 -2.49
C GLY A 325 -35.50 -16.71 -1.19
N GLU A 326 -36.22 -17.83 -1.20
CA GLU A 326 -36.38 -18.67 -0.01
C GLU A 326 -35.12 -19.46 0.30
N ASN A 327 -34.48 -20.04 -0.69
CA ASN A 327 -33.20 -20.75 -0.54
C ASN A 327 -32.06 -19.79 -0.19
N LEU A 328 -32.05 -18.60 -0.75
CA LEU A 328 -31.09 -17.55 -0.38
C LEU A 328 -31.23 -17.15 1.08
N ASP A 329 -32.48 -16.90 1.55
CA ASP A 329 -32.74 -16.56 2.97
C ASP A 329 -32.32 -17.71 3.90
N ARG A 330 -32.60 -18.98 3.55
CA ARG A 330 -32.16 -20.16 4.34
C ARG A 330 -30.64 -20.28 4.40
N LEU A 331 -29.97 -20.12 3.26
CA LEU A 331 -28.51 -20.13 3.19
C LEU A 331 -27.90 -19.07 4.12
N VAL A 332 -28.36 -17.82 3.99
CA VAL A 332 -27.86 -16.69 4.79
C VAL A 332 -28.16 -16.93 6.28
N HIS A 333 -29.31 -17.44 6.62
CA HIS A 333 -29.65 -17.79 8.01
C HIS A 333 -28.68 -18.85 8.56
N THR A 334 -28.41 -19.94 7.80
CA THR A 334 -27.48 -20.98 8.19
C THR A 334 -26.02 -20.45 8.30
N LEU A 335 -25.63 -19.57 7.40
CA LEU A 335 -24.31 -18.92 7.43
C LEU A 335 -24.19 -17.92 8.60
N ALA A 336 -25.26 -17.27 9.01
CA ALA A 336 -25.29 -16.33 10.12
C ALA A 336 -25.33 -17.01 11.50
N ALA A 337 -25.73 -18.28 11.58
CA ALA A 337 -25.87 -19.01 12.84
C ALA A 337 -24.56 -18.98 13.68
N PRO A 338 -24.68 -18.75 15.02
CA PRO A 338 -23.52 -18.73 15.91
C PRO A 338 -22.86 -20.12 15.96
N ARG A 339 -21.53 -20.14 16.06
CA ARG A 339 -20.73 -21.35 16.18
C ARG A 339 -19.86 -21.30 17.44
N GLN A 340 -19.48 -22.47 17.94
CA GLN A 340 -18.58 -22.58 19.11
C GLN A 340 -17.15 -22.14 18.74
N GLU A 341 -16.70 -22.37 17.52
CA GLU A 341 -15.39 -21.99 17.03
C GLU A 341 -15.43 -20.60 16.37
N ALA A 342 -14.39 -19.82 16.56
CA ALA A 342 -14.21 -18.55 15.85
C ALA A 342 -14.14 -18.78 14.33
N ALA A 343 -14.88 -17.99 13.58
CA ALA A 343 -14.84 -18.08 12.11
C ALA A 343 -13.48 -17.61 11.58
N PRO A 344 -12.86 -18.35 10.64
CA PRO A 344 -11.65 -17.89 9.97
C PRO A 344 -11.89 -16.58 9.23
N THR A 345 -10.84 -15.75 9.09
CA THR A 345 -10.87 -14.49 8.35
C THR A 345 -11.47 -14.65 6.93
N ALA A 346 -11.10 -15.72 6.21
CA ALA A 346 -11.63 -16.00 4.88
C ALA A 346 -13.16 -16.17 4.85
N GLU A 347 -13.76 -16.84 5.86
CA GLU A 347 -15.21 -16.95 5.97
C GLU A 347 -15.87 -15.60 6.21
N ILE A 348 -15.32 -14.80 7.11
CA ILE A 348 -15.85 -13.46 7.43
C ILE A 348 -15.78 -12.53 6.21
N THR A 349 -14.68 -12.57 5.47
CA THR A 349 -14.52 -11.79 4.22
C THR A 349 -15.58 -12.19 3.19
N ALA A 350 -15.74 -13.50 2.96
CA ALA A 350 -16.75 -13.99 2.01
C ALA A 350 -18.18 -13.63 2.46
N LEU A 351 -18.49 -13.67 3.76
CA LEU A 351 -19.78 -13.25 4.28
C LEU A 351 -20.03 -11.74 4.11
N ALA A 352 -18.98 -10.91 4.26
CA ALA A 352 -19.10 -9.47 4.06
C ALA A 352 -19.34 -9.13 2.57
N GLU A 353 -18.66 -9.83 1.65
CA GLU A 353 -18.88 -9.72 0.21
C GLU A 353 -20.30 -10.18 -0.18
N LEU A 354 -20.74 -11.31 0.37
CA LEU A 354 -22.10 -11.83 0.18
C LEU A 354 -23.13 -10.78 0.65
N PHE A 355 -22.97 -10.25 1.84
CA PHE A 355 -23.88 -9.23 2.38
C PHE A 355 -23.91 -7.97 1.49
N ALA A 356 -22.76 -7.49 1.02
CA ALA A 356 -22.66 -6.35 0.12
C ALA A 356 -23.38 -6.59 -1.22
N ARG A 357 -23.37 -7.85 -1.72
CA ARG A 357 -23.94 -8.23 -3.02
C ARG A 357 -25.45 -8.46 -2.96
N VAL A 358 -25.92 -9.17 -1.94
CA VAL A 358 -27.30 -9.64 -1.86
C VAL A 358 -28.11 -9.06 -0.70
N GLY A 359 -27.49 -8.31 0.22
CA GLY A 359 -28.13 -7.82 1.44
C GLY A 359 -29.42 -7.03 1.20
N GLY A 360 -29.48 -6.25 0.11
CA GLY A 360 -30.66 -5.50 -0.30
C GLY A 360 -31.83 -6.39 -0.82
N ASN A 361 -31.56 -7.64 -1.18
CA ASN A 361 -32.55 -8.59 -1.69
C ASN A 361 -33.07 -9.56 -0.61
N LEU A 362 -32.44 -9.56 0.58
CA LEU A 362 -32.81 -10.43 1.70
C LEU A 362 -34.03 -9.88 2.43
N ARG A 363 -34.82 -10.78 3.00
CA ARG A 363 -35.82 -10.41 4.00
C ARG A 363 -35.10 -9.93 5.27
N ALA A 364 -35.68 -8.97 5.97
CA ALA A 364 -35.11 -8.40 7.19
C ALA A 364 -34.75 -9.46 8.26
N GLU A 365 -35.52 -10.53 8.34
CA GLU A 365 -35.31 -11.66 9.27
C GLU A 365 -34.01 -12.44 8.96
N ALA A 366 -33.63 -12.54 7.68
CA ALA A 366 -32.40 -13.17 7.26
C ALA A 366 -31.19 -12.19 7.27
N ALA A 367 -31.41 -10.93 6.91
CA ALA A 367 -30.38 -9.90 6.86
C ALA A 367 -29.84 -9.53 8.25
N ALA A 368 -30.70 -9.38 9.25
CA ALA A 368 -30.32 -8.91 10.58
C ALA A 368 -29.31 -9.82 11.32
N PRO A 369 -29.48 -11.16 11.35
CA PRO A 369 -28.49 -12.05 11.98
C PRO A 369 -27.11 -12.00 11.29
N LEU A 370 -27.07 -11.92 9.96
CA LEU A 370 -25.80 -11.81 9.23
C LEU A 370 -25.13 -10.46 9.48
N ALA A 371 -25.90 -9.37 9.49
CA ALA A 371 -25.42 -8.04 9.83
C ALA A 371 -24.84 -8.02 11.27
N ALA A 372 -25.54 -8.63 12.23
CA ALA A 372 -25.07 -8.76 13.61
C ALA A 372 -23.74 -9.51 13.68
N ARG A 373 -23.62 -10.64 12.98
CA ARG A 373 -22.38 -11.43 12.92
C ARG A 373 -21.21 -10.63 12.33
N LEU A 374 -21.45 -9.88 11.26
CA LEU A 374 -20.43 -9.02 10.65
C LEU A 374 -19.99 -7.88 11.56
N LEU A 375 -20.90 -7.30 12.35
CA LEU A 375 -20.55 -6.30 13.35
C LEU A 375 -19.69 -6.87 14.47
N VAL A 376 -20.05 -8.03 15.01
CA VAL A 376 -19.21 -8.74 16.01
C VAL A 376 -17.82 -9.01 15.42
N ALA A 377 -17.75 -9.48 14.18
CA ALA A 377 -16.48 -9.70 13.51
C ALA A 377 -15.69 -8.40 13.30
N ALA A 378 -16.35 -7.29 12.92
CA ALA A 378 -15.71 -5.99 12.75
C ALA A 378 -15.08 -5.46 14.05
N VAL A 379 -15.63 -5.83 15.21
CA VAL A 379 -15.08 -5.45 16.52
C VAL A 379 -13.93 -6.37 16.94
N ARG A 380 -14.08 -7.68 16.78
CA ARG A 380 -13.17 -8.69 17.34
C ARG A 380 -12.03 -9.10 16.40
N SER A 381 -12.22 -8.97 15.06
CA SER A 381 -11.18 -9.28 14.08
C SER A 381 -10.08 -8.21 14.02
N ALA A 382 -8.85 -8.65 13.88
CA ALA A 382 -7.73 -7.77 13.55
C ALA A 382 -7.84 -7.22 12.10
N ASP A 383 -8.36 -8.04 11.18
CA ASP A 383 -8.51 -7.68 9.78
C ASP A 383 -9.70 -6.73 9.55
N PRO A 384 -9.62 -5.84 8.55
CA PRO A 384 -10.68 -4.87 8.26
C PRO A 384 -11.93 -5.58 7.71
N VAL A 385 -12.99 -5.61 8.49
CA VAL A 385 -14.32 -6.03 8.07
C VAL A 385 -15.19 -4.79 7.90
N ARG A 386 -15.80 -4.63 6.72
CA ARG A 386 -16.72 -3.50 6.46
C ARG A 386 -18.02 -3.73 7.24
N PRO A 387 -18.39 -2.83 8.16
CA PRO A 387 -19.64 -2.98 8.88
C PRO A 387 -20.84 -2.80 7.94
N PRO A 388 -21.95 -3.54 8.17
CA PRO A 388 -23.19 -3.38 7.42
C PRO A 388 -23.87 -2.03 7.75
N PRO A 389 -24.76 -1.53 6.87
CA PRO A 389 -25.53 -0.32 7.13
C PRO A 389 -26.47 -0.47 8.34
N ARG A 390 -26.73 0.63 9.07
CA ARG A 390 -27.60 0.64 10.27
C ARG A 390 -29.03 0.14 9.99
N GLU A 391 -29.56 0.44 8.80
CA GLU A 391 -30.91 0.11 8.36
C GLU A 391 -31.17 -1.41 8.29
N THR A 392 -30.11 -2.21 8.24
CA THR A 392 -30.19 -3.69 8.20
C THR A 392 -30.39 -4.32 9.57
N LEU A 393 -30.22 -3.54 10.65
CA LEU A 393 -30.41 -3.98 12.02
C LEU A 393 -31.77 -3.53 12.56
N THR A 394 -32.43 -4.42 13.27
CA THR A 394 -33.59 -4.00 14.10
C THR A 394 -33.08 -3.27 15.36
N ASP A 395 -33.88 -2.35 15.88
CA ASP A 395 -33.53 -1.61 17.11
C ASP A 395 -33.27 -2.52 18.33
N GLN A 396 -33.92 -3.67 18.38
CA GLN A 396 -33.69 -4.66 19.42
C GLN A 396 -32.31 -5.29 19.32
N VAL A 397 -31.91 -5.74 18.12
CA VAL A 397 -30.60 -6.32 17.83
C VAL A 397 -29.50 -5.29 18.04
N ALA A 398 -29.67 -4.05 17.58
CA ALA A 398 -28.71 -2.99 17.79
C ALA A 398 -28.47 -2.69 19.26
N ARG A 399 -29.53 -2.59 20.10
CA ARG A 399 -29.40 -2.39 21.54
C ARG A 399 -28.73 -3.57 22.25
N GLN A 400 -29.01 -4.80 21.83
CA GLN A 400 -28.37 -5.99 22.40
C GLN A 400 -26.86 -5.98 22.07
N LEU A 401 -26.49 -5.71 20.82
CA LEU A 401 -25.09 -5.62 20.40
C LEU A 401 -24.36 -4.44 21.08
N ALA A 402 -25.04 -3.30 21.27
CA ALA A 402 -24.49 -2.16 21.98
C ALA A 402 -24.14 -2.51 23.43
N ALA A 403 -25.02 -3.26 24.12
CA ALA A 403 -24.78 -3.72 25.49
C ALA A 403 -23.63 -4.75 25.55
N GLU A 404 -23.55 -5.67 24.58
CA GLU A 404 -22.52 -6.70 24.53
C GLU A 404 -21.13 -6.13 24.14
N LEU A 405 -21.08 -5.35 23.06
CA LEU A 405 -19.81 -4.90 22.46
C LEU A 405 -19.32 -3.54 22.98
N GLY A 406 -20.16 -2.78 23.69
CA GLY A 406 -19.83 -1.44 24.18
C GLY A 406 -18.50 -1.37 24.93
N PRO A 407 -18.22 -2.25 25.92
CA PRO A 407 -16.96 -2.27 26.63
C PRO A 407 -15.76 -2.57 25.71
N GLU A 408 -15.90 -3.53 24.75
CA GLU A 408 -14.85 -3.91 23.80
C GLU A 408 -14.57 -2.77 22.81
N LEU A 409 -15.63 -2.06 22.35
CA LEU A 409 -15.52 -0.90 21.46
C LEU A 409 -14.74 0.22 22.14
N ARG A 410 -15.09 0.59 23.35
CA ARG A 410 -14.40 1.65 24.10
C ARG A 410 -12.93 1.31 24.34
N ALA A 411 -12.65 0.11 24.84
CA ALA A 411 -11.28 -0.36 25.07
C ALA A 411 -10.43 -0.37 23.79
N GLY A 412 -11.01 -0.82 22.67
CA GLY A 412 -10.30 -0.85 21.41
C GLY A 412 -10.10 0.52 20.74
N ILE A 413 -10.98 1.53 21.00
CA ILE A 413 -10.78 2.93 20.57
C ILE A 413 -9.69 3.60 21.41
N GLU A 414 -9.62 3.27 22.71
CA GLU A 414 -8.62 3.82 23.63
C GLU A 414 -7.23 3.21 23.42
N ASP A 415 -7.13 2.03 22.83
CA ASP A 415 -5.86 1.33 22.61
C ASP A 415 -4.86 2.17 21.81
N ALA A 416 -3.69 2.39 22.40
CA ALA A 416 -2.63 3.22 21.85
C ALA A 416 -1.70 2.47 20.88
N GLU A 417 -1.65 1.15 20.95
CA GLU A 417 -0.63 0.33 20.28
C GLU A 417 -1.07 -0.13 18.88
N SER A 418 -2.37 -0.20 18.61
CA SER A 418 -2.94 -0.78 17.39
C SER A 418 -2.93 0.14 16.14
N GLY A 419 -2.28 1.31 16.18
CA GLY A 419 -2.36 2.32 15.12
C GLY A 419 -3.77 2.94 15.02
N PHE A 420 -4.11 3.57 13.87
CA PHE A 420 -5.38 4.32 13.75
C PHE A 420 -6.49 3.56 13.01
N ALA A 421 -6.15 2.62 12.13
CA ALA A 421 -7.15 1.94 11.31
C ALA A 421 -8.22 1.20 12.13
N ARG A 422 -7.81 0.50 13.21
CA ARG A 422 -8.72 -0.21 14.10
C ARG A 422 -9.56 0.75 14.95
N PRO A 423 -9.01 1.73 15.70
CA PRO A 423 -9.79 2.71 16.44
C PRO A 423 -10.84 3.46 15.60
N LEU A 424 -10.50 3.87 14.37
CA LEU A 424 -11.43 4.55 13.46
C LEU A 424 -12.58 3.63 13.06
N ARG A 425 -12.27 2.37 12.72
CA ARG A 425 -13.30 1.36 12.42
C ARG A 425 -14.23 1.13 13.60
N LEU A 426 -13.67 0.98 14.81
CA LEU A 426 -14.44 0.76 16.03
C LEU A 426 -15.32 1.97 16.39
N LEU A 427 -14.81 3.18 16.21
CA LEU A 427 -15.59 4.40 16.42
C LEU A 427 -16.79 4.48 15.45
N ARG A 428 -16.60 4.04 14.19
CA ARG A 428 -17.69 3.93 13.22
C ARG A 428 -18.73 2.90 13.67
N VAL A 429 -18.31 1.72 14.14
CA VAL A 429 -19.22 0.70 14.67
C VAL A 429 -19.96 1.22 15.91
N ALA A 430 -19.29 1.94 16.79
CA ALA A 430 -19.91 2.58 17.94
C ALA A 430 -21.03 3.55 17.52
N GLY A 431 -20.78 4.36 16.48
CA GLY A 431 -21.82 5.24 15.90
C GLY A 431 -23.01 4.48 15.30
N LEU A 432 -22.76 3.32 14.64
CA LEU A 432 -23.83 2.48 14.09
C LEU A 432 -24.70 1.85 15.18
N LEU A 433 -24.13 1.57 16.36
CA LEU A 433 -24.81 0.94 17.49
C LEU A 433 -25.31 1.97 18.54
N ASP A 434 -25.16 3.26 18.30
CA ASP A 434 -25.49 4.33 19.25
C ASP A 434 -24.74 4.20 20.60
N VAL A 435 -23.51 3.64 20.58
CA VAL A 435 -22.64 3.57 21.77
C VAL A 435 -21.93 4.90 21.96
N ASP A 436 -22.14 5.54 23.11
CA ASP A 436 -21.51 6.84 23.41
C ASP A 436 -19.99 6.66 23.63
N CYS A 437 -19.20 7.27 22.76
CA CYS A 437 -17.75 7.36 22.78
C CYS A 437 -17.27 8.83 22.64
N SER A 438 -18.14 9.80 22.93
CA SER A 438 -17.86 11.24 22.74
C SER A 438 -16.66 11.72 23.57
N ASP A 439 -16.39 11.12 24.72
CA ASP A 439 -15.24 11.36 25.58
C ASP A 439 -13.90 10.87 25.00
N LEU A 440 -13.92 9.87 24.12
CA LEU A 440 -12.73 9.32 23.47
C LEU A 440 -12.34 10.07 22.19
N VAL A 441 -13.28 10.80 21.58
CA VAL A 441 -13.05 11.54 20.33
C VAL A 441 -11.93 12.58 20.44
N PRO A 442 -11.84 13.44 21.49
CA PRO A 442 -10.75 14.39 21.61
C PRO A 442 -9.38 13.70 21.77
N LEU A 443 -9.32 12.62 22.54
CA LEU A 443 -8.09 11.84 22.74
C LEU A 443 -7.58 11.24 21.41
N LEU A 444 -8.47 10.63 20.66
CA LEU A 444 -8.14 10.04 19.36
C LEU A 444 -7.72 11.13 18.35
N ALA A 445 -8.42 12.28 18.34
CA ALA A 445 -8.07 13.42 17.48
C ALA A 445 -6.69 13.97 17.78
N HIS A 446 -6.36 14.16 19.07
CA HIS A 446 -5.04 14.61 19.51
C HIS A 446 -3.91 13.65 19.10
N ARG A 447 -4.13 12.34 19.32
CA ARG A 447 -3.15 11.29 18.91
C ARG A 447 -2.97 11.26 17.40
N LEU A 448 -4.07 11.34 16.65
CA LEU A 448 -4.02 11.35 15.19
C LEU A 448 -3.32 12.61 14.66
N ALA A 449 -3.62 13.80 15.21
CA ALA A 449 -2.93 15.04 14.86
C ALA A 449 -1.42 14.93 15.11
N SER A 450 -1.04 14.43 16.28
CA SER A 450 0.38 14.25 16.65
C SER A 450 1.10 13.29 15.71
N ALA A 451 0.47 12.19 15.33
CA ALA A 451 1.04 11.21 14.40
C ALA A 451 1.17 11.80 12.98
N LEU A 452 0.16 12.52 12.49
CA LEU A 452 0.20 13.17 11.17
C LEU A 452 1.27 14.24 11.08
N LEU A 453 1.49 14.98 12.16
CA LEU A 453 2.55 16.00 12.22
C LEU A 453 3.95 15.38 12.26
N ALA A 454 4.09 14.21 12.88
CA ALA A 454 5.34 13.45 12.90
C ALA A 454 5.62 12.75 11.56
N ASP A 455 4.60 12.12 10.97
CA ASP A 455 4.68 11.40 9.69
C ASP A 455 3.40 11.62 8.86
N PRO A 456 3.42 12.49 7.85
CA PRO A 456 2.28 12.73 6.97
C PRO A 456 1.78 11.49 6.20
N SER A 457 2.62 10.45 6.03
CA SER A 457 2.23 9.22 5.31
C SER A 457 1.15 8.43 6.03
N VAL A 458 0.98 8.63 7.32
CA VAL A 458 -0.09 8.05 8.15
C VAL A 458 -1.48 8.37 7.58
N TYR A 459 -1.66 9.51 6.91
CA TYR A 459 -2.94 9.90 6.28
C TYR A 459 -3.41 8.92 5.21
N GLY A 460 -2.47 8.14 4.56
CA GLY A 460 -2.79 7.16 3.52
C GLY A 460 -3.62 5.99 4.04
N GLY A 461 -3.19 5.23 4.97
CA GLY A 461 -3.69 3.90 5.45
C GLY A 461 -5.19 3.73 5.73
N GLY A 462 -6.08 4.23 4.84
CA GLY A 462 -7.54 4.20 4.98
C GLY A 462 -8.12 5.34 5.86
N ILE A 463 -7.27 6.19 6.44
CA ILE A 463 -7.70 7.30 7.31
C ILE A 463 -8.47 8.34 6.50
N HIS A 464 -8.00 8.69 5.30
CA HIS A 464 -8.65 9.65 4.42
C HIS A 464 -10.07 9.21 4.00
N GLU A 465 -10.32 7.90 3.92
CA GLU A 465 -11.64 7.33 3.61
C GLU A 465 -12.57 7.31 4.83
N ALA A 466 -12.00 7.12 6.03
CA ALA A 466 -12.76 6.99 7.26
C ALA A 466 -13.19 8.35 7.85
N LEU A 467 -12.38 9.39 7.71
CA LEU A 467 -12.62 10.70 8.32
C LEU A 467 -13.95 11.37 7.89
N PRO A 468 -14.36 11.37 6.60
CA PRO A 468 -15.64 11.96 6.18
C PRO A 468 -16.86 11.28 6.82
N GLU A 469 -16.74 10.00 7.19
CA GLU A 469 -17.79 9.23 7.83
C GLU A 469 -17.87 9.48 9.36
N LEU A 470 -16.91 10.19 9.93
CA LEU A 470 -16.76 10.49 11.35
C LEU A 470 -16.67 12.01 11.59
N PRO A 471 -17.74 12.79 11.32
CA PRO A 471 -17.68 14.26 11.32
C PRO A 471 -17.27 14.85 12.68
N GLY A 472 -17.64 14.21 13.79
CA GLY A 472 -17.22 14.63 15.13
C GLY A 472 -15.70 14.52 15.36
N LEU A 473 -15.11 13.42 14.94
CA LEU A 473 -13.65 13.21 14.99
C LEU A 473 -12.92 14.15 14.02
N TYR A 474 -13.48 14.33 12.83
CA TYR A 474 -12.90 15.21 11.83
C TYR A 474 -12.83 16.66 12.31
N SER A 475 -13.91 17.18 12.88
CA SER A 475 -13.93 18.52 13.48
C SER A 475 -12.95 18.64 14.66
N ALA A 476 -12.83 17.60 15.48
CA ALA A 476 -11.86 17.58 16.57
C ALA A 476 -10.40 17.56 16.04
N LEU A 477 -10.11 16.77 15.02
CA LEU A 477 -8.80 16.74 14.35
C LEU A 477 -8.42 18.11 13.77
N LEU A 478 -9.34 18.76 13.06
CA LEU A 478 -9.07 20.09 12.51
C LEU A 478 -8.79 21.14 13.59
N ARG A 479 -9.44 21.06 14.75
CA ARG A 479 -9.12 21.94 15.91
C ARG A 479 -7.73 21.68 16.48
N GLU A 480 -7.29 20.43 16.60
CA GLU A 480 -5.95 20.07 17.02
C GLU A 480 -4.89 20.59 16.03
N LEU A 481 -5.14 20.43 14.72
CA LEU A 481 -4.25 20.95 13.67
C LEU A 481 -4.24 22.48 13.63
N GLU A 482 -5.37 23.16 13.92
CA GLU A 482 -5.44 24.63 14.05
C GLU A 482 -4.55 25.13 15.20
N ALA A 483 -4.63 24.48 16.36
CA ALA A 483 -3.75 24.78 17.50
C ALA A 483 -2.27 24.52 17.18
N ALA A 484 -1.98 23.42 16.48
CA ALA A 484 -0.62 23.14 16.01
C ALA A 484 -0.12 24.17 14.98
N ALA A 485 -0.98 24.67 14.11
CA ALA A 485 -0.64 25.71 13.13
C ALA A 485 -0.32 27.05 13.79
N GLU A 486 -0.98 27.38 14.88
CA GLU A 486 -0.67 28.58 15.69
C GLU A 486 0.72 28.46 16.34
N ALA A 487 1.05 27.29 16.89
CA ALA A 487 2.32 27.04 17.57
C ALA A 487 3.50 26.92 16.59
N GLY A 488 3.33 26.12 15.50
CA GLY A 488 4.38 25.80 14.53
C GLY A 488 3.87 25.69 13.09
N PRO A 489 3.64 26.80 12.38
CA PRO A 489 3.02 26.78 11.05
C PRO A 489 3.82 26.00 10.00
N ALA A 490 5.14 25.95 10.10
CA ALA A 490 5.99 25.24 9.14
C ALA A 490 5.72 23.74 9.12
N THR A 491 5.57 23.12 10.29
CA THR A 491 5.30 21.67 10.40
C THR A 491 3.93 21.31 9.80
N VAL A 492 2.92 22.14 10.07
CA VAL A 492 1.58 21.94 9.50
C VAL A 492 1.56 22.18 7.99
N THR A 493 2.35 23.14 7.49
CA THR A 493 2.51 23.35 6.04
C THR A 493 3.06 22.11 5.36
N VAL A 494 4.14 21.50 5.90
CA VAL A 494 4.72 20.25 5.38
C VAL A 494 3.72 19.09 5.45
N LEU A 495 2.91 19.01 6.50
CA LEU A 495 1.82 18.02 6.56
C LEU A 495 0.86 18.22 5.38
N LEU A 496 0.35 19.45 5.16
CA LEU A 496 -0.64 19.74 4.12
C LEU A 496 -0.09 19.65 2.69
N GLU A 497 1.22 19.79 2.50
CA GLU A 497 1.90 19.51 1.23
C GLU A 497 1.87 18.04 0.86
N ARG A 498 2.04 17.14 1.85
CA ARG A 498 2.19 15.70 1.64
C ARG A 498 0.88 14.93 1.84
N ALA A 499 0.00 15.44 2.67
CA ALA A 499 -1.30 14.86 2.99
C ALA A 499 -2.38 15.92 2.75
N PRO A 500 -3.17 15.83 1.65
CA PRO A 500 -4.19 16.83 1.31
C PRO A 500 -5.42 16.67 2.20
N VAL A 501 -5.30 17.02 3.48
CA VAL A 501 -6.43 17.06 4.42
C VAL A 501 -7.40 18.15 3.94
N PRO A 502 -8.67 17.83 3.65
CA PRO A 502 -9.66 18.85 3.29
C PRO A 502 -9.84 19.84 4.46
N LEU A 503 -9.92 21.13 4.17
CA LEU A 503 -10.08 22.16 5.21
C LEU A 503 -11.50 22.74 5.24
N GLU A 504 -12.45 22.05 4.62
CA GLU A 504 -13.84 22.46 4.57
C GLU A 504 -14.52 22.08 5.88
N SER A 505 -14.76 23.08 6.71
CA SER A 505 -15.47 22.94 7.98
C SER A 505 -16.32 24.18 8.23
N GLY A 506 -17.39 24.03 8.99
CA GLY A 506 -18.21 25.17 9.45
C GLY A 506 -17.49 26.05 10.51
N GLU A 507 -16.32 25.65 10.98
CA GLU A 507 -15.52 26.36 11.98
C GLU A 507 -14.52 27.32 11.34
N ALA A 508 -14.17 28.40 12.08
CA ALA A 508 -13.14 29.32 11.66
C ALA A 508 -11.75 28.73 12.00
N LEU A 509 -10.99 28.37 10.97
CA LEU A 509 -9.66 27.77 11.07
C LEU A 509 -8.62 28.65 10.36
N PRO A 510 -8.35 29.89 10.86
CA PRO A 510 -7.53 30.85 10.14
C PRO A 510 -6.09 30.41 9.98
N HIS A 511 -5.43 29.84 11.01
CA HIS A 511 -4.05 29.40 10.95
C HIS A 511 -3.88 28.23 9.99
N LEU A 512 -4.79 27.26 10.05
CA LEU A 512 -4.75 26.08 9.19
C LEU A 512 -4.99 26.45 7.72
N ARG A 513 -5.88 27.40 7.44
CA ARG A 513 -6.13 27.92 6.07
C ARG A 513 -4.91 28.64 5.52
N MET A 514 -4.20 29.42 6.34
CA MET A 514 -2.94 30.07 5.96
C MET A 514 -1.86 29.04 5.62
N CYS A 515 -1.69 28.00 6.44
CA CYS A 515 -0.79 26.88 6.16
C CYS A 515 -1.19 26.12 4.90
N GLY A 516 -2.48 25.86 4.67
CA GLY A 516 -3.00 25.24 3.46
C GLY A 516 -2.80 26.07 2.20
N TRP A 517 -2.82 27.41 2.30
CA TRP A 517 -2.42 28.30 1.20
C TRP A 517 -0.93 28.16 0.90
N ALA A 518 -0.09 28.20 1.95
CA ALA A 518 1.36 28.06 1.83
C ALA A 518 1.77 26.71 1.23
N ALA A 519 1.11 25.63 1.64
CA ALA A 519 1.35 24.25 1.14
C ALA A 519 1.05 24.09 -0.38
N ARG A 520 0.10 24.84 -0.92
CA ARG A 520 -0.25 24.80 -2.35
C ARG A 520 0.62 25.70 -3.23
N ARG A 521 1.54 26.45 -2.63
CA ARG A 521 2.44 27.34 -3.37
C ARG A 521 3.44 26.50 -4.19
N PRO A 522 3.62 26.78 -5.50
CA PRO A 522 4.62 26.08 -6.30
C PRO A 522 6.04 26.37 -5.77
N ALA A 523 6.79 25.30 -5.52
CA ALA A 523 8.19 25.38 -5.16
C ALA A 523 8.96 26.04 -6.33
N GLY A 524 9.51 27.26 -6.14
CA GLY A 524 10.26 27.98 -7.17
C GLY A 524 9.58 29.24 -7.72
N GLY A 525 8.60 29.81 -7.01
CA GLY A 525 8.15 31.18 -7.29
C GLY A 525 9.36 32.12 -7.25
N THR A 526 9.66 32.73 -8.40
CA THR A 526 10.70 33.76 -8.56
C THR A 526 10.68 34.73 -7.41
N ASP A 527 11.83 35.30 -7.09
CA ASP A 527 12.11 36.36 -6.05
C ASP A 527 11.24 37.64 -6.20
N GLY A 528 9.95 37.46 -6.52
CA GLY A 528 8.98 38.48 -6.83
C GLY A 528 7.94 38.66 -5.72
N ASP A 529 8.04 39.80 -5.06
CA ASP A 529 6.96 40.44 -4.27
C ASP A 529 6.37 39.59 -3.11
N ARG A 530 7.24 39.33 -2.13
CA ARG A 530 6.84 38.69 -0.85
C ARG A 530 5.75 39.46 -0.11
N THR A 531 5.62 40.77 -0.39
CA THR A 531 4.55 41.62 0.17
C THR A 531 3.17 41.21 -0.40
N ARG A 532 3.12 40.84 -1.69
CA ARG A 532 1.90 40.27 -2.31
C ARG A 532 1.58 38.90 -1.69
N GLU A 533 2.58 38.05 -1.46
CA GLU A 533 2.40 36.79 -0.80
C GLU A 533 1.86 36.95 0.63
N LEU A 534 2.43 37.88 1.40
CA LEU A 534 1.93 38.24 2.73
C LEU A 534 0.44 38.60 2.71
N ARG A 535 0.03 39.40 1.73
CA ARG A 535 -1.39 39.79 1.57
C ARG A 535 -2.25 38.57 1.27
N ALA A 536 -1.84 37.71 0.33
CA ALA A 536 -2.60 36.52 -0.06
C ALA A 536 -2.71 35.49 1.10
N VAL A 537 -1.66 35.32 1.90
CA VAL A 537 -1.71 34.48 3.12
C VAL A 537 -2.72 35.01 4.12
N LEU A 538 -2.72 36.31 4.35
CA LEU A 538 -3.66 36.96 5.28
C LEU A 538 -5.12 36.91 4.77
N GLU A 539 -5.35 37.05 3.47
CA GLU A 539 -6.65 36.85 2.84
C GLU A 539 -7.14 35.39 3.00
N ALA A 540 -6.24 34.40 2.85
CA ALA A 540 -6.58 33.00 3.04
C ALA A 540 -7.05 32.66 4.45
N ALA A 541 -6.65 33.43 5.48
CA ALA A 541 -7.11 33.26 6.85
C ALA A 541 -8.66 33.40 6.97
N GLY A 542 -9.29 34.16 6.08
CA GLY A 542 -10.74 34.43 6.13
C GLY A 542 -11.21 35.26 7.34
N VAL A 543 -10.25 35.77 8.12
CA VAL A 543 -10.48 36.61 9.30
C VAL A 543 -9.57 37.82 9.22
N SER A 544 -10.10 39.02 9.54
CA SER A 544 -9.32 40.27 9.54
C SER A 544 -8.16 40.21 10.54
N VAL A 545 -6.99 40.53 10.09
CA VAL A 545 -5.79 40.68 10.95
C VAL A 545 -5.96 41.77 12.03
N LEU A 546 -6.81 42.78 11.80
CA LEU A 546 -7.15 43.79 12.80
C LEU A 546 -7.96 43.19 13.97
N ALA A 547 -8.79 42.17 13.69
CA ALA A 547 -9.56 41.47 14.72
C ALA A 547 -8.69 40.42 15.47
N ARG A 548 -7.68 39.86 14.78
CA ARG A 548 -6.76 38.87 15.35
C ARG A 548 -5.30 39.18 14.97
N PRO A 549 -4.66 40.17 15.65
CA PRO A 549 -3.30 40.58 15.33
C PRO A 549 -2.23 39.47 15.27
N PRO A 550 -2.28 38.37 16.11
CA PRO A 550 -1.32 37.28 16.05
C PRO A 550 -1.21 36.60 14.69
N LEU A 551 -2.26 36.65 13.82
CA LEU A 551 -2.21 36.11 12.46
C LEU A 551 -1.10 36.70 11.61
N LEU A 552 -0.76 37.98 11.83
CA LEU A 552 0.34 38.66 11.14
C LEU A 552 1.67 37.94 11.41
N ARG A 553 1.92 37.54 12.66
CA ARG A 553 3.13 36.82 13.03
C ARG A 553 3.26 35.48 12.36
N ILE A 554 2.14 34.74 12.23
CA ILE A 554 2.09 33.45 11.51
C ILE A 554 2.36 33.68 10.02
N ALA A 555 1.73 34.72 9.42
CA ALA A 555 1.97 35.08 8.03
C ALA A 555 3.45 35.40 7.75
N TYR A 556 4.11 36.17 8.64
CA TYR A 556 5.53 36.43 8.55
C TYR A 556 6.38 35.16 8.54
N ARG A 557 6.06 34.21 9.44
CA ARG A 557 6.76 32.92 9.50
C ARG A 557 6.53 32.07 8.24
N LEU A 558 5.34 32.13 7.64
CA LEU A 558 5.02 31.38 6.40
C LEU A 558 5.68 32.00 5.15
N VAL A 559 5.82 33.35 5.10
CA VAL A 559 6.38 34.04 3.92
C VAL A 559 7.90 34.09 3.96
N TRP A 560 8.49 34.44 5.11
CA TRP A 560 9.96 34.65 5.26
C TRP A 560 10.66 33.47 5.96
N GLY A 561 9.90 32.60 6.65
CA GLY A 561 10.48 31.45 7.39
C GLY A 561 11.41 31.90 8.51
N SER A 562 12.68 31.48 8.40
CA SER A 562 13.76 31.89 9.31
C SER A 562 14.51 33.17 8.88
N THR A 563 14.19 33.69 7.67
CA THR A 563 14.81 34.92 7.16
C THR A 563 14.01 36.14 7.58
N ALA A 564 14.60 37.33 7.53
CA ALA A 564 13.88 38.56 7.69
C ALA A 564 13.44 39.12 6.32
N PRO A 565 12.38 39.98 6.26
CA PRO A 565 12.08 40.76 5.08
C PRO A 565 13.27 41.66 4.70
N THR A 566 13.30 42.08 3.45
CA THR A 566 14.22 43.18 3.05
C THR A 566 13.81 44.47 3.72
N PRO A 567 14.73 45.45 3.88
CA PRO A 567 14.39 46.76 4.46
C PRO A 567 13.24 47.46 3.73
N GLU A 568 13.16 47.35 2.40
CA GLU A 568 12.09 47.88 1.56
C GLU A 568 10.75 47.21 1.86
N GLU A 569 10.69 45.88 1.87
CA GLU A 569 9.49 45.11 2.22
C GLU A 569 8.98 45.44 3.62
N ALA A 570 9.91 45.46 4.60
CA ALA A 570 9.61 45.73 6.00
C ALA A 570 9.05 47.15 6.17
N ARG A 571 9.64 48.16 5.51
CA ARG A 571 9.21 49.52 5.54
C ARG A 571 7.82 49.69 4.89
N TYR A 572 7.62 49.05 3.72
CA TYR A 572 6.32 49.05 3.05
C TYR A 572 5.23 48.51 3.98
N ASP A 573 5.46 47.33 4.59
CA ASP A 573 4.49 46.69 5.47
C ASP A 573 4.21 47.52 6.74
N LEU A 574 5.24 48.16 7.35
CA LEU A 574 5.09 49.06 8.48
C LEU A 574 4.20 50.26 8.14
N LEU A 575 4.40 50.87 6.96
CA LEU A 575 3.63 52.02 6.51
C LEU A 575 2.18 51.67 6.14
N GLU A 576 1.99 50.50 5.49
CA GLU A 576 0.66 50.00 5.09
C GLU A 576 -0.21 49.64 6.28
N ARG A 577 0.35 48.94 7.29
CA ARG A 577 -0.42 48.36 8.40
C ARG A 577 -0.36 49.15 9.69
N GLY A 578 0.65 49.97 9.86
CA GLY A 578 0.86 50.84 11.03
C GLY A 578 1.51 50.14 12.23
N ALA A 579 2.19 50.94 13.03
CA ALA A 579 2.94 50.50 14.19
C ALA A 579 2.09 49.76 15.24
N GLY A 580 0.84 50.16 15.44
CA GLY A 580 -0.05 49.55 16.42
C GLY A 580 -0.37 48.09 16.13
N LEU A 581 -0.53 47.71 14.88
CA LEU A 581 -0.80 46.32 14.49
C LEU A 581 0.47 45.46 14.65
N HIS A 582 1.62 45.97 14.23
CA HIS A 582 2.91 45.28 14.43
C HIS A 582 3.28 45.09 15.90
N HIS A 583 2.92 46.04 16.74
CA HIS A 583 3.07 45.91 18.20
C HIS A 583 2.15 44.81 18.74
N ALA A 584 0.85 44.88 18.44
CA ALA A 584 -0.15 43.90 18.89
C ALA A 584 0.12 42.46 18.36
N ALA A 585 0.66 42.32 17.15
CA ALA A 585 1.04 41.06 16.54
C ALA A 585 2.40 40.54 17.07
N GLY A 586 3.24 41.37 17.65
CA GLY A 586 4.60 41.06 18.07
C GLY A 586 5.53 40.78 16.86
N THR A 587 5.30 41.50 15.72
CA THR A 587 6.10 41.38 14.49
C THR A 587 7.19 42.46 14.35
N TRP A 588 7.17 43.49 15.18
CA TRP A 588 8.20 44.54 15.15
C TRP A 588 9.67 44.04 15.26
N PRO A 589 10.01 42.90 15.93
CA PRO A 589 11.38 42.37 15.93
C PRO A 589 11.87 41.93 14.56
N PHE A 590 10.95 41.45 13.68
CA PHE A 590 11.30 41.11 12.30
C PHE A 590 11.69 42.35 11.50
N LEU A 591 11.00 43.47 11.72
CA LEU A 591 11.29 44.79 11.10
C LEU A 591 12.66 45.31 11.57
N VAL A 592 12.94 45.22 12.87
CA VAL A 592 14.26 45.57 13.42
C VAL A 592 15.37 44.72 12.82
N THR A 593 15.14 43.43 12.73
CA THR A 593 16.08 42.48 12.08
C THR A 593 16.31 42.85 10.62
N ALA A 594 15.27 43.25 9.89
CA ALA A 594 15.36 43.70 8.49
C ALA A 594 16.26 44.93 8.36
N ALA A 595 16.10 45.95 9.21
CA ALA A 595 16.94 47.12 9.19
C ALA A 595 18.41 46.79 9.49
N LEU A 596 18.66 45.98 10.54
CA LEU A 596 20.02 45.68 11.01
C LEU A 596 20.81 44.70 10.12
N HIS A 597 20.13 43.88 9.30
CA HIS A 597 20.73 42.94 8.35
C HIS A 597 20.64 43.38 6.89
N GLY A 598 20.15 44.58 6.62
CA GLY A 598 20.10 45.14 5.27
C GLY A 598 21.49 45.20 4.61
N ARG A 599 21.56 45.12 3.28
CA ARG A 599 22.84 45.22 2.55
C ARG A 599 23.54 46.53 2.81
N PRO A 600 24.89 46.62 2.82
CA PRO A 600 25.61 47.83 3.13
C PRO A 600 25.27 49.05 2.24
N GLY A 601 24.87 48.85 0.99
CA GLY A 601 24.51 49.89 0.07
C GLY A 601 23.02 50.25 -0.01
N ASP A 602 22.13 49.60 0.75
CA ASP A 602 20.68 49.75 0.65
C ASP A 602 20.18 50.97 1.47
N PRO A 603 19.74 52.10 0.84
CA PRO A 603 19.26 53.27 1.57
C PRO A 603 17.98 53.02 2.36
N GLN A 604 17.20 52.00 1.99
CA GLN A 604 15.91 51.69 2.65
C GLN A 604 16.13 51.24 4.11
N ALA A 605 17.29 50.68 4.45
CA ALA A 605 17.57 50.27 5.84
C ALA A 605 17.73 51.45 6.79
N ASP A 606 18.28 52.58 6.30
CA ASP A 606 18.44 53.82 7.10
C ASP A 606 17.07 54.49 7.29
N GLU A 607 16.24 54.50 6.25
CA GLU A 607 14.88 55.02 6.31
C GLU A 607 13.99 54.17 7.24
N LEU A 608 14.09 52.82 7.12
CA LEU A 608 13.38 51.90 8.02
C LEU A 608 13.83 52.12 9.49
N ALA A 609 15.13 52.30 9.73
CA ALA A 609 15.62 52.57 11.08
C ALA A 609 15.00 53.83 11.69
N HIS A 610 14.86 54.93 10.92
CA HIS A 610 14.18 56.15 11.32
C HIS A 610 12.71 55.89 11.67
N ASP A 611 11.99 55.20 10.78
CA ASP A 611 10.59 54.88 10.98
C ASP A 611 10.39 53.99 12.25
N LEU A 612 11.29 52.99 12.49
CA LEU A 612 11.27 52.13 13.67
C LEU A 612 11.54 52.87 14.98
N LEU A 613 12.51 53.80 15.01
CA LEU A 613 12.82 54.63 16.17
C LEU A 613 11.62 55.51 16.57
N THR A 614 10.85 55.96 15.56
CA THR A 614 9.66 56.77 15.75
C THR A 614 8.46 55.93 16.18
N ALA A 615 8.30 54.74 15.57
CA ALA A 615 7.15 53.86 15.76
C ALA A 615 7.18 53.03 17.07
N PHE A 616 8.38 52.68 17.57
CA PHE A 616 8.56 51.78 18.71
C PHE A 616 9.52 52.31 19.79
N PRO A 617 9.32 53.55 20.30
CA PRO A 617 10.28 54.17 21.19
C PRO A 617 10.46 53.47 22.55
N GLU A 618 9.46 52.72 23.01
CA GLU A 618 9.49 52.05 24.31
C GLU A 618 9.82 50.53 24.21
N GLN A 619 9.66 49.92 23.04
CA GLN A 619 9.80 48.49 22.81
C GLN A 619 11.22 48.08 22.45
N LEU A 620 12.01 49.03 21.90
CA LEU A 620 13.36 48.76 21.48
C LEU A 620 14.31 48.56 22.66
N GLN A 621 15.06 47.49 22.67
CA GLN A 621 16.15 47.29 23.62
C GLN A 621 17.25 48.34 23.40
N ASP A 622 17.96 48.73 24.44
CA ASP A 622 18.99 49.78 24.36
C ASP A 622 20.04 49.50 23.27
N ARG A 623 20.43 48.26 23.11
CA ARG A 623 21.38 47.81 22.09
C ARG A 623 20.83 48.03 20.67
N ASP A 624 19.62 47.54 20.41
CA ASP A 624 19.00 47.63 19.09
C ASP A 624 18.67 49.09 18.76
N ARG A 625 18.22 49.84 19.76
CA ARG A 625 18.04 51.28 19.65
C ARG A 625 19.32 51.98 19.24
N ALA A 626 20.46 51.67 19.87
CA ALA A 626 21.76 52.28 19.52
C ALA A 626 22.20 51.87 18.10
N ALA A 627 21.95 50.65 17.68
CA ALA A 627 22.25 50.18 16.32
C ALA A 627 21.35 50.87 15.26
N LEU A 628 20.06 51.05 15.54
CA LEU A 628 19.14 51.80 14.69
C LEU A 628 19.51 53.29 14.64
N LEU A 629 19.93 53.90 15.74
CA LEU A 629 20.46 55.27 15.76
C LEU A 629 21.73 55.44 14.94
N LEU A 630 22.57 54.40 14.81
CA LEU A 630 23.70 54.45 13.89
C LEU A 630 23.22 54.54 12.43
N LEU A 631 22.22 53.77 12.04
CA LEU A 631 21.64 53.81 10.69
C LEU A 631 20.91 55.15 10.42
N ASP A 632 20.13 55.63 11.37
CA ASP A 632 19.44 56.93 11.27
C ASP A 632 20.44 58.09 11.12
N PHE A 633 21.54 58.07 11.89
CA PHE A 633 22.63 59.03 11.75
C PHE A 633 23.35 58.93 10.40
N SER A 634 23.48 57.71 9.84
CA SER A 634 23.98 57.52 8.49
C SER A 634 23.08 58.20 7.44
N ARG A 635 21.74 58.16 7.62
CA ARG A 635 20.78 58.87 6.79
C ARG A 635 20.99 60.37 6.87
N ASP A 636 21.10 60.91 8.09
CA ASP A 636 21.32 62.35 8.32
C ASP A 636 22.64 62.82 7.71
N LEU A 637 23.70 62.00 7.83
CA LEU A 637 24.98 62.27 7.17
C LEU A 637 24.83 62.39 5.64
N ARG A 638 24.11 61.45 5.02
CA ARG A 638 23.87 61.50 3.56
C ARG A 638 23.05 62.70 3.13
N ALA A 639 22.05 63.08 3.91
CA ALA A 639 21.21 64.21 3.65
C ALA A 639 21.92 65.59 3.94
N GLY A 640 23.08 65.54 4.53
CA GLY A 640 23.79 66.75 4.94
C GLY A 640 23.16 67.48 6.18
N ALA A 641 22.28 66.77 6.90
CA ALA A 641 21.56 67.28 8.05
C ALA A 641 22.23 66.96 9.41
N ALA A 642 23.33 66.15 9.40
CA ALA A 642 23.99 65.74 10.63
C ALA A 642 24.70 66.94 11.38
N PRO A 643 24.46 67.09 12.65
CA PRO A 643 25.15 68.10 13.47
C PRO A 643 26.62 67.76 13.67
N PRO A 644 27.51 68.76 13.88
CA PRO A 644 28.93 68.53 14.10
C PRO A 644 29.21 67.52 15.22
N GLY A 645 30.38 66.86 15.18
CA GLY A 645 30.74 65.82 16.14
C GLY A 645 30.45 64.40 15.61
N TRP A 646 30.52 64.20 14.30
CA TRP A 646 30.13 62.99 13.61
C TRP A 646 30.88 61.73 14.07
N VAL A 647 32.22 61.81 14.17
CA VAL A 647 33.09 60.69 14.54
C VAL A 647 32.84 60.30 15.99
N ASP A 648 32.82 61.29 16.90
CA ASP A 648 32.60 61.03 18.36
C ASP A 648 31.20 60.35 18.58
N ARG A 649 30.18 60.89 17.86
CA ARG A 649 28.79 60.34 17.95
C ARG A 649 28.68 58.92 17.42
N VAL A 650 29.25 58.64 16.25
CA VAL A 650 29.23 57.28 15.68
C VAL A 650 29.97 56.28 16.58
N LEU A 651 31.14 56.66 17.10
CA LEU A 651 31.91 55.78 17.99
C LEU A 651 31.25 55.62 19.36
N GLY A 652 30.52 56.62 19.84
CA GLY A 652 29.70 56.55 21.03
C GLY A 652 28.55 55.57 20.87
N LEU A 653 27.76 55.68 19.79
CA LEU A 653 26.67 54.79 19.47
C LEU A 653 27.15 53.38 19.22
N ARG A 654 28.31 53.19 18.54
CA ARG A 654 28.92 51.86 18.35
C ARG A 654 29.11 51.13 19.68
N ARG A 655 29.72 51.80 20.67
CA ARG A 655 29.96 51.20 22.01
C ARG A 655 28.67 50.79 22.71
N SER A 656 27.60 51.56 22.54
CA SER A 656 26.29 51.27 23.12
C SER A 656 25.56 50.12 22.39
N ALA A 657 25.91 49.88 21.14
CA ALA A 657 25.28 48.85 20.29
C ALA A 657 26.07 47.53 20.24
N GLU A 658 27.23 47.41 20.89
CA GLU A 658 28.07 46.19 20.81
C GLU A 658 27.41 44.95 21.39
N PRO A 659 27.59 43.81 20.72
CA PRO A 659 28.20 43.57 19.42
C PRO A 659 27.31 44.05 18.25
N VAL A 660 27.88 44.87 17.33
CA VAL A 660 27.14 45.44 16.20
C VAL A 660 27.24 44.53 14.99
N ASN A 661 26.17 44.38 14.22
CA ASN A 661 26.17 43.65 12.97
C ASN A 661 27.14 44.29 11.97
N PRO A 662 28.04 43.50 11.32
CA PRO A 662 29.02 44.00 10.35
C PRO A 662 28.42 44.88 9.24
N PRO A 663 27.26 44.52 8.62
CA PRO A 663 26.63 45.36 7.60
C PRO A 663 26.29 46.79 8.08
N VAL A 664 25.87 46.96 9.34
CA VAL A 664 25.56 48.27 9.95
C VAL A 664 26.83 49.12 10.03
N LEU A 665 27.90 48.54 10.58
CA LEU A 665 29.19 49.25 10.68
C LEU A 665 29.76 49.60 9.32
N GLU A 666 29.74 48.65 8.38
CA GLU A 666 30.24 48.87 7.02
C GLU A 666 29.50 50.03 6.32
N ARG A 667 28.20 50.12 6.49
CA ARG A 667 27.39 51.19 5.95
C ARG A 667 27.69 52.54 6.61
N VAL A 668 27.58 52.60 7.93
CA VAL A 668 27.76 53.86 8.67
C VAL A 668 29.17 54.44 8.48
N PHE A 669 30.16 53.56 8.61
CA PHE A 669 31.57 53.97 8.41
C PHE A 669 31.87 54.30 6.95
N GLY A 670 31.24 53.63 6.00
CA GLY A 670 31.35 53.97 4.55
C GLY A 670 30.81 55.36 4.25
N VAL A 671 29.60 55.67 4.75
CA VAL A 671 29.01 57.01 4.58
C VAL A 671 29.82 58.10 5.28
N LEU A 672 30.25 57.84 6.53
CA LEU A 672 31.09 58.78 7.28
C LEU A 672 32.43 59.03 6.59
N ALA A 673 33.10 57.97 6.13
CA ALA A 673 34.36 58.05 5.41
C ALA A 673 34.23 58.85 4.09
N HIS A 674 33.14 58.60 3.35
CA HIS A 674 32.86 59.33 2.10
C HIS A 674 32.65 60.81 2.37
N ARG A 675 31.85 61.17 3.35
CA ARG A 675 31.62 62.59 3.73
C ARG A 675 32.90 63.28 4.22
N LEU A 676 33.72 62.58 5.01
CA LEU A 676 35.02 63.11 5.45
C LEU A 676 35.98 63.40 4.30
N LEU A 677 35.83 62.76 3.16
CA LEU A 677 36.65 62.92 1.94
C LEU A 677 36.06 63.94 0.93
N THR A 678 34.74 64.09 0.91
CA THR A 678 34.04 64.87 -0.11
C THR A 678 33.63 66.26 0.35
N ASP A 679 33.32 66.43 1.64
CA ASP A 679 32.80 67.70 2.16
C ASP A 679 33.92 68.70 2.46
N HIS A 680 33.59 69.95 2.38
CA HIS A 680 34.53 71.07 2.76
C HIS A 680 34.39 71.42 4.27
N GLY A 681 35.49 71.74 4.89
CA GLY A 681 35.50 72.19 6.25
C GLY A 681 35.42 71.13 7.35
N VAL A 682 35.60 69.88 6.98
CA VAL A 682 35.55 68.68 7.87
C VAL A 682 36.84 68.45 8.67
N GLY A 683 37.78 69.36 8.69
CA GLY A 683 39.08 69.17 9.38
C GLY A 683 38.96 68.72 10.84
N ARG A 684 38.00 69.22 11.61
CA ARG A 684 37.74 68.79 13.00
C ARG A 684 37.30 67.35 13.10
N GLU A 685 36.51 66.91 12.16
CA GLU A 685 36.01 65.50 12.10
C GLU A 685 37.15 64.57 11.68
N LEU A 686 37.95 65.01 10.72
CA LEU A 686 39.16 64.25 10.34
C LEU A 686 40.14 64.12 11.49
N ASP A 687 40.32 65.18 12.23
CA ASP A 687 41.14 65.17 13.46
C ASP A 687 40.59 64.20 14.52
N ALA A 688 39.26 64.13 14.66
CA ALA A 688 38.61 63.21 15.59
C ALA A 688 38.83 61.76 15.12
N LEU A 689 38.71 61.42 13.79
CA LEU A 689 39.04 60.11 13.22
C LEU A 689 40.49 59.73 13.56
N ILE A 690 41.43 60.65 13.29
CA ILE A 690 42.89 60.40 13.48
C ILE A 690 43.20 60.18 14.99
N ARG A 691 42.61 60.92 15.86
CA ARG A 691 42.78 60.77 17.35
C ARG A 691 42.13 59.51 17.88
N SER A 692 40.95 59.12 17.33
CA SER A 692 40.29 57.91 17.78
C SER A 692 41.14 56.67 17.51
N GLY A 693 41.80 56.64 16.37
CA GLY A 693 42.57 55.46 15.90
C GLY A 693 41.75 54.21 15.81
N ASP A 694 40.41 54.29 15.68
CA ASP A 694 39.51 53.11 15.55
C ASP A 694 39.88 52.37 14.29
N ALA A 695 40.17 51.07 14.40
CA ALA A 695 40.76 50.29 13.33
C ALA A 695 39.78 50.07 12.18
N ASP A 696 38.48 49.86 12.50
CA ASP A 696 37.45 49.56 11.49
C ASP A 696 37.06 50.82 10.71
N LEU A 697 36.94 51.96 11.42
CA LEU A 697 36.65 53.24 10.80
C LEU A 697 37.82 53.73 9.97
N CYS A 698 39.08 53.58 10.44
CA CYS A 698 40.28 53.91 9.68
C CYS A 698 40.39 53.05 8.42
N ALA A 699 40.03 51.75 8.48
CA ALA A 699 40.01 50.87 7.31
C ALA A 699 38.90 51.25 6.30
N ALA A 700 37.73 51.71 6.79
CA ALA A 700 36.67 52.21 5.93
C ALA A 700 37.09 53.51 5.22
N TYR A 701 37.77 54.39 5.94
CA TYR A 701 38.32 55.66 5.38
C TYR A 701 39.38 55.37 4.31
N GLU A 702 40.28 54.43 4.54
CA GLU A 702 41.28 54.00 3.56
C GLU A 702 40.62 53.48 2.29
N ARG A 703 39.59 52.59 2.42
CA ARG A 703 38.84 52.08 1.26
C ARG A 703 38.16 53.19 0.47
N ALA A 704 37.49 54.13 1.16
CA ALA A 704 36.84 55.28 0.54
C ALA A 704 37.83 56.23 -0.16
N ALA A 705 39.03 56.45 0.42
CA ALA A 705 40.07 57.30 -0.19
C ALA A 705 40.61 56.73 -1.50
N ARG A 706 40.46 55.45 -1.76
CA ARG A 706 40.84 54.78 -3.04
C ARG A 706 39.76 54.84 -4.11
N ALA A 707 38.60 55.42 -3.82
CA ALA A 707 37.54 55.55 -4.81
C ALA A 707 37.97 56.47 -5.97
N GLU A 708 37.46 56.16 -7.15
CA GLU A 708 37.79 56.91 -8.41
C GLU A 708 37.45 58.38 -8.31
N GLU A 709 36.39 58.73 -7.59
CA GLU A 709 35.95 60.10 -7.34
C GLU A 709 37.02 60.91 -6.62
N VAL A 710 37.58 60.35 -5.53
CA VAL A 710 38.67 60.98 -4.74
C VAL A 710 39.93 61.09 -5.62
N GLY A 711 40.28 60.02 -6.36
CA GLY A 711 41.40 60.06 -7.31
C GLY A 711 41.25 61.15 -8.35
N SER A 712 40.10 61.27 -8.95
CA SER A 712 39.80 62.30 -9.98
C SER A 712 39.83 63.70 -9.41
N ARG A 713 39.39 63.89 -8.17
CA ARG A 713 39.42 65.19 -7.47
C ARG A 713 40.86 65.62 -7.10
N LEU A 714 41.68 64.65 -6.68
CA LEU A 714 43.12 64.89 -6.38
C LEU A 714 43.87 65.38 -7.59
N LEU A 715 43.48 64.97 -8.82
CA LEU A 715 44.10 65.40 -10.06
C LEU A 715 43.65 66.77 -10.58
N ARG A 716 42.50 67.27 -10.07
CA ARG A 716 41.86 68.52 -10.59
C ARG A 716 41.94 69.70 -9.56
N ASP A 717 42.09 69.37 -8.29
CA ASP A 717 41.94 70.40 -7.18
C ASP A 717 43.20 70.35 -6.30
N PRO A 718 44.16 71.32 -6.54
CA PRO A 718 45.39 71.42 -5.79
C PRO A 718 45.21 71.76 -4.33
N ASP A 719 44.12 72.47 -3.99
CA ASP A 719 43.79 72.76 -2.61
C ASP A 719 43.31 71.53 -1.84
N TYR A 720 42.48 70.72 -2.49
CA TYR A 720 42.04 69.44 -1.94
C TYR A 720 43.20 68.48 -1.71
N PHE A 721 44.10 68.40 -2.67
CA PHE A 721 45.34 67.60 -2.52
C PHE A 721 46.14 68.06 -1.32
N ALA A 722 46.35 69.41 -1.18
CA ALA A 722 47.12 70.00 -0.06
C ALA A 722 46.47 69.76 1.29
N ASP A 723 45.15 69.87 1.40
CA ASP A 723 44.37 69.55 2.60
C ASP A 723 44.53 68.12 3.02
N LEU A 724 44.35 67.14 2.13
CA LEU A 724 44.59 65.74 2.44
C LEU A 724 46.04 65.47 2.83
N PHE A 725 47.01 66.04 2.15
CA PHE A 725 48.44 65.81 2.49
C PHE A 725 48.74 66.34 3.88
N VAL A 726 48.29 67.51 4.24
CA VAL A 726 48.48 68.10 5.59
C VAL A 726 47.78 67.21 6.64
N GLY A 727 46.51 66.85 6.42
CA GLY A 727 45.73 66.03 7.39
C GLY A 727 46.37 64.66 7.58
N TRP A 728 46.88 63.99 6.50
CA TRP A 728 47.41 62.63 6.59
C TRP A 728 48.90 62.56 7.01
N ASN A 729 49.71 63.54 6.73
CA ASN A 729 51.15 63.48 6.88
C ASN A 729 51.64 63.41 8.35
N ALA A 730 51.21 64.31 9.22
CA ALA A 730 51.59 64.27 10.61
C ALA A 730 50.51 64.84 11.52
N HIS A 731 50.09 64.09 12.47
CA HIS A 731 49.17 64.52 13.52
C HIS A 731 49.71 64.19 14.89
N PRO A 732 49.88 65.18 15.76
CA PRO A 732 50.61 65.03 17.05
C PRO A 732 49.89 64.10 18.04
N GLN A 733 48.60 63.89 17.84
CA GLN A 733 47.76 63.07 18.73
C GLN A 733 47.16 61.83 17.98
N ALA A 734 47.88 61.27 17.07
CA ALA A 734 47.39 60.16 16.26
C ALA A 734 47.19 58.91 17.13
N GLY A 735 46.00 58.22 17.04
CA GLY A 735 45.75 56.94 17.68
C GLY A 735 46.46 55.81 17.04
N GLY A 736 46.64 54.67 17.76
CA GLY A 736 47.46 53.54 17.31
C GLY A 736 47.05 52.88 15.98
N GLY A 737 45.73 52.93 15.60
CA GLY A 737 45.17 52.40 14.32
C GLY A 737 45.59 53.26 13.12
N TRP A 738 45.72 54.56 13.28
CA TRP A 738 46.04 55.49 12.21
C TRP A 738 47.45 55.30 11.61
N GLY A 739 48.44 54.95 12.43
CA GLY A 739 49.79 54.72 11.96
C GLY A 739 49.93 53.71 10.84
N ARG A 740 49.06 52.68 10.80
CA ARG A 740 49.04 51.70 9.76
C ARG A 740 48.40 52.21 8.45
N VAL A 741 47.30 52.95 8.58
CA VAL A 741 46.54 53.46 7.45
C VAL A 741 47.21 54.66 6.80
N ARG A 742 47.88 55.54 7.58
CA ARG A 742 48.62 56.67 7.08
C ARG A 742 49.60 56.33 5.96
N GLY A 743 50.40 55.26 6.14
CA GLY A 743 51.35 54.82 5.09
C GLY A 743 50.61 54.36 3.81
N ALA A 744 49.53 53.65 3.97
CA ALA A 744 48.71 53.20 2.84
C ALA A 744 48.03 54.39 2.10
N LEU A 745 47.57 55.41 2.79
CA LEU A 745 47.01 56.63 2.19
C LEU A 745 48.05 57.44 1.43
N LEU A 746 49.17 57.72 2.09
CA LEU A 746 50.26 58.52 1.49
C LEU A 746 50.84 57.79 0.28
N ASP A 747 51.19 56.51 0.40
CA ASP A 747 51.91 55.80 -0.64
C ASP A 747 50.96 55.17 -1.70
N GLY A 748 49.73 54.77 -1.26
CA GLY A 748 48.74 54.12 -2.13
C GLY A 748 47.76 55.07 -2.83
N VAL A 749 47.52 56.27 -2.28
CA VAL A 749 46.54 57.23 -2.84
C VAL A 749 47.26 58.48 -3.34
N LEU A 750 47.95 59.23 -2.44
CA LEU A 750 48.56 60.50 -2.84
C LEU A 750 49.79 60.38 -3.72
N ARG A 751 50.63 59.36 -3.53
CA ARG A 751 51.88 59.20 -4.36
C ARG A 751 51.53 58.81 -5.82
N PRO A 752 50.56 57.94 -6.13
CA PRO A 752 50.11 57.76 -7.52
C PRO A 752 49.52 59.02 -8.13
N ALA A 753 48.69 59.78 -7.37
CA ALA A 753 48.15 61.03 -7.85
C ALA A 753 49.24 62.10 -8.10
N ALA A 754 50.17 62.27 -7.20
CA ALA A 754 51.33 63.19 -7.38
C ALA A 754 52.18 62.88 -8.59
N ARG A 755 52.35 61.61 -8.93
CA ARG A 755 53.06 61.13 -10.13
C ARG A 755 52.33 61.37 -11.45
N ALA A 756 51.02 61.50 -11.40
CA ALA A 756 50.11 61.70 -12.54
C ALA A 756 49.88 63.19 -12.82
N LEU A 757 50.19 64.10 -11.87
CA LEU A 757 50.05 65.53 -12.03
C LEU A 757 51.12 66.06 -12.99
N SER A 758 50.74 67.07 -13.75
CA SER A 758 51.70 67.87 -14.56
C SER A 758 52.69 68.71 -13.68
N ALA A 759 53.79 69.16 -14.23
CA ALA A 759 54.71 70.02 -13.49
C ALA A 759 54.07 71.34 -12.96
N GLU A 760 53.11 71.87 -13.74
CA GLU A 760 52.34 73.05 -13.39
C GLU A 760 51.39 72.82 -12.21
N ASP A 761 50.63 71.66 -12.25
CA ASP A 761 49.72 71.27 -11.22
C ASP A 761 50.45 70.95 -9.91
N LEU A 762 51.58 70.25 -10.03
CA LEU A 762 52.46 70.02 -8.87
C LEU A 762 52.97 71.27 -8.21
N ALA A 763 53.32 72.32 -8.97
CA ALA A 763 53.70 73.63 -8.46
C ALA A 763 52.49 74.33 -7.81
N ALA A 764 51.27 74.15 -8.32
CA ALA A 764 50.05 74.64 -7.71
C ALA A 764 49.80 74.00 -6.37
N VAL A 765 50.03 72.68 -6.22
CA VAL A 765 49.92 71.92 -4.92
C VAL A 765 51.00 72.45 -3.95
N GLU A 766 52.26 72.69 -4.38
CA GLU A 766 53.24 73.23 -3.51
C GLU A 766 52.94 74.65 -3.05
N THR A 767 52.32 75.46 -3.92
CA THR A 767 51.82 76.80 -3.55
C THR A 767 50.68 76.73 -2.51
N ALA A 768 49.72 75.84 -2.75
CA ALA A 768 48.61 75.58 -1.80
C ALA A 768 49.13 75.09 -0.44
N LEU A 769 50.12 74.24 -0.41
CA LEU A 769 50.80 73.78 0.80
C LEU A 769 51.48 74.90 1.56
N SER A 770 52.16 75.80 0.78
CA SER A 770 52.90 76.99 1.36
C SER A 770 51.92 77.94 2.03
N THR A 771 50.72 78.15 1.50
CA THR A 771 49.70 79.01 2.09
C THR A 771 49.15 78.43 3.45
N ARG A 772 49.20 77.11 3.62
CA ARG A 772 48.84 76.36 4.82
C ARG A 772 50.00 76.35 5.87
N GLY A 773 51.19 76.62 5.43
CA GLY A 773 52.44 76.70 6.25
C GLY A 773 53.69 76.27 5.50
N ALA A 774 54.75 77.03 5.55
CA ALA A 774 56.04 76.79 4.85
C ALA A 774 56.59 75.35 5.11
N ARG A 775 56.38 74.84 6.31
CA ARG A 775 56.86 73.51 6.70
C ARG A 775 56.10 72.37 5.92
N HIS A 776 54.85 72.57 5.60
CA HIS A 776 54.10 71.56 4.85
C HIS A 776 54.60 71.38 3.40
N ALA A 777 55.02 72.47 2.79
CA ALA A 777 55.64 72.41 1.46
C ALA A 777 57.03 71.75 1.50
N GLU A 778 57.83 71.97 2.56
CA GLU A 778 59.11 71.28 2.76
C GLU A 778 58.87 69.75 3.00
N ASP A 779 57.98 69.42 3.86
CA ASP A 779 57.63 68.00 4.13
C ASP A 779 57.15 67.29 2.84
N PHE A 780 56.31 67.95 2.03
CA PHE A 780 55.87 67.42 0.75
C PHE A 780 57.00 67.18 -0.24
N ARG A 781 57.93 68.19 -0.39
CA ARG A 781 59.10 68.00 -1.24
C ARG A 781 59.99 66.88 -0.75
N ALA A 782 60.14 66.70 0.53
CA ALA A 782 60.95 65.65 1.13
C ALA A 782 60.29 64.26 0.88
N TRP A 783 58.98 64.18 1.03
CA TRP A 783 58.18 62.94 0.77
C TRP A 783 58.09 62.58 -0.70
N ASN A 784 57.95 63.58 -1.62
CA ASN A 784 57.84 63.38 -3.08
C ASN A 784 59.16 63.12 -3.77
N ARG A 785 60.36 63.27 -3.08
CA ARG A 785 61.66 62.98 -3.69
C ARG A 785 61.72 61.50 -4.11
N PRO A 786 62.17 61.25 -5.39
CA PRO A 786 62.35 59.89 -5.86
C PRO A 786 63.43 59.20 -5.04
N GLY A 787 63.16 58.06 -4.46
CA GLY A 787 64.08 57.19 -3.74
C GLY A 787 65.30 56.76 -4.64
N ALA A 788 66.41 56.39 -4.01
CA ALA A 788 67.65 56.08 -4.68
C ALA A 788 67.54 55.06 -5.87
N LEU A 789 66.59 54.12 -5.82
CA LEU A 789 66.30 53.21 -6.93
C LEU A 789 65.56 53.87 -8.12
N GLY A 790 64.74 54.89 -7.89
CA GLY A 790 64.04 55.60 -8.95
C GLY A 790 64.99 56.47 -9.75
N ARG A 791 66.14 56.94 -9.18
CA ARG A 791 67.14 57.72 -9.85
C ARG A 791 68.04 56.89 -10.82
N LEU A 792 68.16 55.60 -10.64
CA LEU A 792 68.83 54.72 -11.60
C LEU A 792 67.93 54.37 -12.79
N GLY A 793 66.59 54.27 -12.64
CA GLY A 793 65.70 54.01 -13.77
C GLY A 793 65.58 55.15 -14.78
N LEU A 794 65.77 56.41 -14.38
CA LEU A 794 65.72 57.61 -15.23
C LEU A 794 66.99 57.83 -16.06
N ARG A 795 68.12 57.16 -15.75
CA ARG A 795 69.38 57.24 -16.50
C ARG A 795 69.51 56.16 -17.63
N PHE A 796 68.68 55.22 -17.76
CA PHE A 796 68.74 54.15 -18.75
C PHE A 796 67.54 53.98 -19.66
N GLY A 797 66.61 54.87 -19.68
CA GLY A 797 65.35 54.80 -20.48
C GLY A 797 65.32 55.78 -21.64
N GLY A 798 66.27 55.73 -22.55
CA GLY A 798 66.24 56.49 -23.81
C GLY A 798 66.81 55.63 -24.96
N ARG A 799 65.98 54.89 -25.64
CA ARG A 799 66.07 54.68 -27.12
C ARG A 799 65.07 53.54 -27.55
N ASP A 800 64.22 54.00 -28.42
CA ASP A 800 63.64 53.34 -29.58
C ASP A 800 63.19 51.87 -29.54
N GLY A 801 61.96 51.67 -30.07
CA GLY A 801 61.74 50.56 -30.95
C GLY A 801 60.34 49.91 -30.87
N ARG A 802 59.42 50.34 -31.69
CA ARG A 802 58.31 49.74 -32.42
C ARG A 802 57.79 48.39 -32.03
N PRO A 803 56.52 48.09 -32.31
CA PRO A 803 55.69 47.03 -31.73
C PRO A 803 55.75 45.73 -32.56
N GLY A 804 55.63 44.61 -31.89
CA GLY A 804 55.53 43.27 -32.43
C GLY A 804 54.31 42.51 -31.93
N LYS A 805 53.59 42.02 -32.90
CA LYS A 805 52.32 41.29 -32.85
C LYS A 805 52.43 39.91 -32.18
N ALA A 806 51.35 39.57 -31.54
CA ALA A 806 50.65 38.27 -31.51
C ALA A 806 51.39 36.99 -31.21
N SER A 807 50.97 36.22 -30.28
CA SER A 807 50.40 34.91 -30.63
C SER A 807 49.77 34.21 -29.41
N SER A 808 48.60 33.73 -29.71
CA SER A 808 47.81 32.80 -28.96
C SER A 808 48.54 31.47 -28.75
N ARG A 809 48.44 30.86 -27.63
CA ARG A 809 48.44 29.39 -27.53
C ARG A 809 47.57 28.88 -26.41
N ARG A 810 46.46 28.27 -26.83
CA ARG A 810 45.68 27.27 -26.08
C ARG A 810 46.58 26.04 -25.78
N ARG A 811 46.40 25.47 -24.60
CA ARG A 811 46.48 24.02 -24.29
C ARG A 811 45.64 23.90 -23.04
N GLY A 812 44.65 23.15 -22.94
CA GLY A 812 44.04 21.96 -23.37
C GLY A 812 44.73 20.70 -22.82
N PHE A 813 44.19 20.10 -21.79
CA PHE A 813 44.32 18.70 -21.38
C PHE A 813 43.37 18.56 -20.19
N GLY A 814 42.41 17.65 -20.10
CA GLY A 814 42.35 16.30 -20.65
C GLY A 814 41.67 15.47 -19.60
N ASP A 815 40.56 15.08 -19.92
CA ASP A 815 39.68 14.05 -19.43
C ASP A 815 40.41 12.81 -18.83
N ARG A 816 39.89 12.24 -17.76
CA ARG A 816 39.89 10.80 -17.52
C ARG A 816 38.87 10.40 -16.47
N ASP A 817 37.91 9.66 -16.97
CA ASP A 817 37.00 8.71 -16.31
C ASP A 817 37.68 7.78 -15.30
N ARG A 818 36.91 7.33 -14.33
CA ARG A 818 36.73 5.95 -13.83
C ARG A 818 35.75 5.99 -12.66
N ASP A 819 34.57 5.48 -12.89
CA ASP A 819 34.08 4.10 -12.73
C ASP A 819 34.22 3.50 -11.31
N GLY A 820 33.08 2.94 -10.87
CA GLY A 820 32.91 1.91 -9.83
C GLY A 820 32.11 2.39 -8.63
N GLY A 821 30.83 2.10 -8.43
CA GLY A 821 30.22 0.77 -8.37
C GLY A 821 30.12 0.29 -6.92
N VAL A 822 29.01 0.41 -6.30
CA VAL A 822 28.13 -0.57 -5.66
C VAL A 822 26.91 0.19 -5.09
#